data_e4fc00b0386f647989512a5b16ff2603
#
_entry.id   e4fc00b0386f647989512a5b16ff2603
#
_cell.length_a   1.000
_cell.length_b   1.000
_cell.length_c   1.000
_cell.angle_alpha   90.00
_cell.angle_beta   90.00
_cell.angle_gamma   90.00
#
_symmetry.space_group_name_H-M   'P 1'
#
loop_
_entity.id
_entity.type
_entity.pdbx_description
1 polymer ?
#
loop_
_entity_poly.entity_id
_entity_poly.type
_entity_poly.pdbx_seq_one_letter_code
_entity_poly.pdbx_strand_id
1 'polypeptide(L)'
;MAAGMPNNFADDIFQDSYGFVWISTHGGGLVRYDGFNYMNFNLGSSGISLRSNSCRNVYEDHFKRLWIAFEEGPQVLDLKTMQPIIPPCENEKVEAQLNKALKNLCTRMYCDAKGNVWMLSINLLTRFSFNEKGEVNSVLFIDYPFNAPDLGLCDVYRNGTVVMCNNGVVSEFSVRNNQLVAKNISSLFPKLDSRYAGAVISYHGKIWLATNRGLYNSAKQEFHASGTVHSLQHEVVTSLAITEDNKLLVGTLCGVDIIDDKTGTIEHWNCSSVNPLSSNFVNSLLSKDGQIWVGTETGGITKLAPRQLQLEFFKHEAANPASLSPNAVNAMYAAPDGTLWVGTVEGGLNALAPGSRNFTHYTVANSGLPHNSVSTLAADNRGNLWIGTWGTGIAVMNLHQPGKIAPLVVDAKHQHLLNFAGALVYDPINDGMWLGTNDGLFFYDLKRQQLIEPFKGCLNVRGCIGNLITPDGKLLMGCVQGMVEINLKSRSRGKGEFAVEYHPYKLDDPKSGVIDKILSFCLAKDGKIWLGSNGYGLYCYNYNKEGKTFVKSFTTNNGLANNTVKGIVEDNQGMLWIATDNGLSIFNPKTETFSSYSREDGLLSSQFYFNGAIRDAKGKIYLGTDEGLMAVTGVNHAVHNLARLRFTELLVDNQPVFAGSDYLDDDISIAKRLCIHESDKSFTIFFSALNYGSESQGVYLYRMKGYENDWVQLKPGQHSVRYSTLPAGSYQFEVKYIPSFDSDKEQIISVDVKVTPYFWKSWWFVSLVVIAFIAFLLYIYTSRLEKMREREVEELYRPIEAALKDSDEPGKLQSRIQMILENQKRYQDSQKKSIEADRKQVAEKERPFMDIVMEVMEKNYDNS
;
A
#
# COMPACT_ATOMS: atom_id res chain seq x y z
N MET A 1 -13.06 -4.75 -14.80
CA MET A 1 -13.69 -5.84 -14.01
C MET A 1 -12.67 -6.71 -13.28
N ALA A 2 -11.51 -6.98 -13.83
CA ALA A 2 -10.49 -7.76 -13.13
C ALA A 2 -9.98 -7.12 -11.78
N ALA A 3 -10.18 -5.82 -11.60
CA ALA A 3 -9.76 -5.09 -10.42
C ALA A 3 -10.89 -4.77 -9.41
N GLY A 4 -12.10 -5.34 -9.58
CA GLY A 4 -13.19 -5.15 -8.62
C GLY A 4 -14.17 -4.02 -8.93
N MET A 5 -13.97 -3.24 -9.99
CA MET A 5 -14.97 -2.26 -10.44
C MET A 5 -16.23 -2.95 -10.97
N PRO A 6 -17.46 -2.50 -10.60
CA PRO A 6 -18.71 -3.12 -11.01
C PRO A 6 -19.06 -2.85 -12.48
N ASN A 7 -18.53 -1.76 -13.05
CA ASN A 7 -18.78 -1.35 -14.44
C ASN A 7 -17.55 -0.61 -14.99
N ASN A 8 -17.33 -0.72 -16.31
CA ASN A 8 -16.23 -0.03 -16.99
C ASN A 8 -16.61 1.38 -17.49
N PHE A 9 -17.86 1.79 -17.35
CA PHE A 9 -18.30 3.15 -17.71
C PHE A 9 -18.15 4.07 -16.49
N ALA A 10 -17.10 4.88 -16.48
CA ALA A 10 -16.87 5.89 -15.45
C ALA A 10 -17.42 7.24 -15.92
N ASP A 11 -18.51 7.72 -15.30
CA ASP A 11 -19.12 9.01 -15.61
C ASP A 11 -18.34 10.18 -14.99
N ASP A 12 -17.92 10.04 -13.73
CA ASP A 12 -17.18 11.06 -13.01
C ASP A 12 -16.21 10.47 -12.00
N ILE A 13 -15.15 11.21 -11.69
CA ILE A 13 -14.14 10.86 -10.69
C ILE A 13 -13.93 12.04 -9.76
N PHE A 14 -14.08 11.80 -8.47
CA PHE A 14 -13.94 12.83 -7.44
C PHE A 14 -13.09 12.32 -6.27
N GLN A 15 -12.22 13.14 -5.69
CA GLN A 15 -11.50 12.82 -4.46
C GLN A 15 -12.04 13.65 -3.31
N ASP A 16 -12.52 12.97 -2.25
CA ASP A 16 -13.05 13.63 -1.08
C ASP A 16 -11.95 14.24 -0.18
N SER A 17 -12.36 14.94 0.84
CA SER A 17 -11.46 15.59 1.78
C SER A 17 -10.74 14.63 2.74
N TYR A 18 -11.23 13.41 2.90
CA TYR A 18 -10.53 12.34 3.63
C TYR A 18 -9.44 11.69 2.79
N GLY A 19 -9.50 11.85 1.46
CA GLY A 19 -8.54 11.34 0.49
C GLY A 19 -9.03 10.16 -0.34
N PHE A 20 -10.24 9.63 -0.10
CA PHE A 20 -10.82 8.55 -0.91
C PHE A 20 -11.19 9.04 -2.30
N VAL A 21 -10.99 8.19 -3.30
CA VAL A 21 -11.43 8.46 -4.67
C VAL A 21 -12.80 7.84 -4.89
N TRP A 22 -13.76 8.68 -5.30
CA TRP A 22 -15.12 8.29 -5.64
C TRP A 22 -15.27 8.22 -7.14
N ILE A 23 -15.90 7.16 -7.61
CA ILE A 23 -16.11 6.90 -9.04
C ILE A 23 -17.59 6.70 -9.27
N SER A 24 -18.19 7.61 -10.01
CA SER A 24 -19.55 7.48 -10.48
C SER A 24 -19.60 6.57 -11.70
N THR A 25 -20.48 5.58 -11.70
CA THR A 25 -20.58 4.65 -12.83
C THR A 25 -21.99 4.63 -13.42
N HIS A 26 -22.06 4.39 -14.72
CA HIS A 26 -23.32 4.22 -15.43
C HIS A 26 -23.85 2.79 -15.28
N GLY A 27 -24.76 2.59 -14.32
CA GLY A 27 -25.39 1.28 -14.05
C GLY A 27 -24.68 0.39 -13.04
N GLY A 28 -23.49 0.74 -12.56
CA GLY A 28 -22.76 0.02 -11.49
C GLY A 28 -22.85 0.68 -10.12
N GLY A 29 -23.52 1.82 -9.99
CA GLY A 29 -23.61 2.58 -8.74
C GLY A 29 -22.42 3.51 -8.51
N LEU A 30 -22.11 3.75 -7.25
CA LEU A 30 -21.02 4.57 -6.77
C LEU A 30 -19.93 3.69 -6.15
N VAL A 31 -18.68 3.98 -6.42
CA VAL A 31 -17.53 3.24 -5.95
C VAL A 31 -16.63 4.14 -5.12
N ARG A 32 -16.22 3.69 -3.93
CA ARG A 32 -15.13 4.30 -3.14
C ARG A 32 -13.86 3.46 -3.29
N TYR A 33 -12.80 4.08 -3.74
CA TYR A 33 -11.49 3.46 -3.92
C TYR A 33 -10.50 3.98 -2.89
N ASP A 34 -9.77 3.09 -2.24
CA ASP A 34 -8.80 3.41 -1.17
C ASP A 34 -7.33 3.20 -1.58
N GLY A 35 -7.09 2.88 -2.86
CA GLY A 35 -5.77 2.54 -3.38
C GLY A 35 -5.57 1.02 -3.56
N PHE A 36 -6.32 0.20 -2.85
CA PHE A 36 -6.26 -1.27 -2.90
C PHE A 36 -7.61 -1.89 -3.25
N ASN A 37 -8.67 -1.45 -2.56
CA ASN A 37 -10.00 -2.02 -2.66
C ASN A 37 -11.02 -1.07 -3.28
N TYR A 38 -11.97 -1.64 -4.01
CA TYR A 38 -13.15 -0.96 -4.51
C TYR A 38 -14.35 -1.34 -3.65
N MET A 39 -14.83 -0.40 -2.83
CA MET A 39 -16.07 -0.56 -2.08
C MET A 39 -17.23 -0.07 -2.94
N ASN A 40 -18.12 -0.99 -3.29
CA ASN A 40 -19.22 -0.72 -4.23
C ASN A 40 -20.52 -0.43 -3.48
N PHE A 41 -21.17 0.68 -3.80
CA PHE A 41 -22.48 1.06 -3.32
C PHE A 41 -23.47 1.04 -4.49
N ASN A 42 -24.58 0.34 -4.32
CA ASN A 42 -25.61 0.22 -5.36
C ASN A 42 -27.02 0.17 -4.76
N LEU A 43 -28.03 0.12 -5.59
CA LEU A 43 -29.42 -0.03 -5.20
C LEU A 43 -29.60 -1.38 -4.48
N GLY A 44 -30.10 -1.35 -3.24
CA GLY A 44 -30.34 -2.56 -2.43
C GLY A 44 -29.09 -3.12 -1.74
N SER A 45 -27.94 -2.42 -1.73
CA SER A 45 -26.80 -2.81 -0.91
C SER A 45 -27.15 -2.86 0.58
N SER A 46 -26.61 -3.84 1.29
CA SER A 46 -26.64 -3.87 2.75
C SER A 46 -25.81 -2.71 3.31
N GLY A 47 -26.37 -1.91 4.17
CA GLY A 47 -25.71 -0.76 4.83
C GLY A 47 -26.02 0.58 4.16
N ILE A 48 -25.64 0.81 2.91
CA ILE A 48 -25.92 2.06 2.19
C ILE A 48 -26.63 1.73 0.88
N SER A 49 -27.93 1.99 0.81
CA SER A 49 -28.68 1.82 -0.43
C SER A 49 -28.71 3.12 -1.20
N LEU A 50 -28.22 3.08 -2.44
CA LEU A 50 -28.36 4.19 -3.37
C LEU A 50 -29.78 4.25 -3.93
N ARG A 51 -30.15 5.45 -4.40
CA ARG A 51 -31.43 5.70 -5.06
C ARG A 51 -31.49 5.05 -6.44
N SER A 52 -30.34 4.97 -7.13
CA SER A 52 -30.19 4.37 -8.46
C SER A 52 -28.78 3.84 -8.64
N ASN A 53 -28.59 2.92 -9.59
CA ASN A 53 -27.27 2.45 -10.02
C ASN A 53 -26.64 3.33 -11.12
N SER A 54 -27.39 4.27 -11.69
CA SER A 54 -26.88 5.23 -12.67
C SER A 54 -26.46 6.53 -11.97
N CYS A 55 -25.22 6.58 -11.52
CA CYS A 55 -24.64 7.74 -10.86
C CYS A 55 -23.95 8.64 -11.89
N ARG A 56 -24.38 9.91 -11.99
CA ARG A 56 -23.87 10.87 -12.98
C ARG A 56 -22.62 11.61 -12.51
N ASN A 57 -22.68 12.22 -11.32
CA ASN A 57 -21.51 12.84 -10.71
C ASN A 57 -21.67 12.99 -9.21
N VAL A 58 -20.56 13.31 -8.54
CA VAL A 58 -20.50 13.45 -7.07
C VAL A 58 -19.65 14.65 -6.68
N TYR A 59 -20.08 15.36 -5.64
CA TYR A 59 -19.32 16.45 -5.04
C TYR A 59 -19.46 16.45 -3.51
N GLU A 60 -18.41 16.86 -2.81
CA GLU A 60 -18.40 17.08 -1.36
C GLU A 60 -18.65 18.55 -1.06
N ASP A 61 -19.56 18.84 -0.11
CA ASP A 61 -19.72 20.17 0.42
C ASP A 61 -18.77 20.45 1.62
N HIS A 62 -18.75 21.70 2.10
CA HIS A 62 -17.86 22.10 3.21
C HIS A 62 -18.21 21.44 4.55
N PHE A 63 -19.36 20.78 4.66
CA PHE A 63 -19.84 20.11 5.87
C PHE A 63 -19.65 18.59 5.83
N LYS A 64 -18.79 18.09 4.94
CA LYS A 64 -18.48 16.65 4.79
C LYS A 64 -19.68 15.83 4.36
N ARG A 65 -20.52 16.39 3.51
CA ARG A 65 -21.62 15.68 2.89
C ARG A 65 -21.34 15.47 1.40
N LEU A 66 -21.55 14.25 0.95
CA LEU A 66 -21.38 13.86 -0.43
C LEU A 66 -22.72 13.99 -1.15
N TRP A 67 -22.80 14.88 -2.11
CA TRP A 67 -23.94 15.09 -2.97
C TRP A 67 -23.80 14.29 -4.24
N ILE A 68 -24.74 13.38 -4.49
CA ILE A 68 -24.71 12.42 -5.60
C ILE A 68 -25.85 12.74 -6.54
N ALA A 69 -25.52 12.94 -7.83
CA ALA A 69 -26.52 13.20 -8.87
C ALA A 69 -27.03 11.90 -9.48
N PHE A 70 -28.32 11.67 -9.38
CA PHE A 70 -29.03 10.60 -10.09
C PHE A 70 -30.16 11.21 -10.96
N GLU A 71 -30.54 10.52 -12.01
CA GLU A 71 -31.67 10.96 -12.86
C GLU A 71 -32.97 11.05 -12.07
N GLU A 72 -33.13 10.21 -11.06
CA GLU A 72 -34.31 10.17 -10.16
C GLU A 72 -34.25 11.25 -9.04
N GLY A 73 -33.26 12.12 -9.07
CA GLY A 73 -33.01 13.17 -8.11
C GLY A 73 -31.78 12.90 -7.23
N PRO A 74 -31.22 13.95 -6.61
CA PRO A 74 -29.99 13.82 -5.84
C PRO A 74 -30.18 13.02 -4.56
N GLN A 75 -29.12 12.42 -4.08
CA GLN A 75 -29.00 11.83 -2.74
C GLN A 75 -27.83 12.46 -2.02
N VAL A 76 -27.98 12.67 -0.73
CA VAL A 76 -26.91 13.24 0.11
C VAL A 76 -26.48 12.19 1.12
N LEU A 77 -25.18 11.90 1.18
CA LEU A 77 -24.58 11.04 2.19
C LEU A 77 -23.78 11.90 3.18
N ASP A 78 -23.94 11.65 4.47
CA ASP A 78 -23.02 12.16 5.48
C ASP A 78 -21.74 11.28 5.48
N LEU A 79 -20.58 11.86 5.13
CA LEU A 79 -19.31 11.13 5.11
C LEU A 79 -18.84 10.66 6.48
N LYS A 80 -19.40 11.21 7.56
CA LYS A 80 -19.09 10.80 8.92
C LYS A 80 -19.77 9.48 9.28
N THR A 81 -21.03 9.35 8.92
CA THR A 81 -21.84 8.15 9.25
C THR A 81 -22.01 7.22 8.04
N MET A 82 -21.63 7.70 6.85
CA MET A 82 -21.91 7.02 5.59
C MET A 82 -23.39 6.66 5.39
N GLN A 83 -24.29 7.46 5.97
CA GLN A 83 -25.73 7.24 5.86
C GLN A 83 -26.38 8.32 4.97
N PRO A 84 -27.43 7.94 4.21
CA PRO A 84 -28.24 8.90 3.50
C PRO A 84 -28.91 9.86 4.49
N ILE A 85 -28.82 11.16 4.21
CA ILE A 85 -29.43 12.19 5.04
C ILE A 85 -30.21 13.18 4.18
N ILE A 86 -31.15 13.85 4.78
CA ILE A 86 -31.69 15.13 4.30
C ILE A 86 -30.96 16.21 5.08
N PRO A 87 -30.23 17.14 4.40
CA PRO A 87 -29.53 18.20 5.11
C PRO A 87 -30.47 18.99 6.04
N PRO A 88 -30.06 19.28 7.28
CA PRO A 88 -30.90 20.06 8.19
C PRO A 88 -31.19 21.45 7.62
N CYS A 89 -32.35 21.99 7.93
CA CYS A 89 -32.83 23.27 7.44
C CYS A 89 -33.07 24.28 8.57
N GLU A 90 -32.84 25.55 8.29
CA GLU A 90 -33.02 26.63 9.26
C GLU A 90 -34.48 26.80 9.69
N ASN A 91 -35.45 26.51 8.80
CA ASN A 91 -36.88 26.60 9.07
C ASN A 91 -37.71 25.71 8.13
N GLU A 92 -38.96 25.46 8.46
CA GLU A 92 -39.89 24.60 7.72
C GLU A 92 -40.15 25.06 6.28
N LYS A 93 -40.08 26.35 6.00
CA LYS A 93 -40.24 26.89 4.63
C LYS A 93 -39.07 26.45 3.73
N VAL A 94 -37.88 26.56 4.23
CA VAL A 94 -36.66 26.14 3.53
C VAL A 94 -36.65 24.61 3.35
N GLU A 95 -37.09 23.88 4.38
CA GLU A 95 -37.22 22.42 4.32
C GLU A 95 -38.23 21.99 3.23
N ALA A 96 -39.35 22.62 3.12
CA ALA A 96 -40.32 22.37 2.04
C ALA A 96 -39.74 22.62 0.65
N GLN A 97 -38.92 23.68 0.51
CA GLN A 97 -38.23 23.99 -0.75
C GLN A 97 -37.12 22.98 -1.08
N LEU A 98 -36.34 22.57 -0.07
CA LEU A 98 -35.32 21.54 -0.20
C LEU A 98 -35.93 20.20 -0.64
N ASN A 99 -36.98 19.75 0.09
CA ASN A 99 -37.67 18.50 -0.22
C ASN A 99 -38.30 18.49 -1.62
N LYS A 100 -38.76 19.65 -2.11
CA LYS A 100 -39.19 19.81 -3.51
C LYS A 100 -38.01 19.69 -4.48
N ALA A 101 -36.89 20.32 -4.20
CA ALA A 101 -35.71 20.29 -5.04
C ALA A 101 -35.10 18.88 -5.15
N LEU A 102 -35.03 18.14 -4.02
CA LEU A 102 -34.47 16.78 -3.96
C LEU A 102 -35.31 15.72 -4.70
N LYS A 103 -36.53 16.07 -5.14
CA LYS A 103 -37.38 15.22 -5.98
C LYS A 103 -37.25 15.50 -7.46
N ASN A 104 -36.59 16.59 -7.84
CA ASN A 104 -36.38 16.93 -9.24
C ASN A 104 -35.26 16.04 -9.84
N LEU A 105 -35.40 15.71 -11.14
CA LEU A 105 -34.31 15.12 -11.90
C LEU A 105 -33.02 15.91 -11.66
N CYS A 106 -31.91 15.20 -11.54
CA CYS A 106 -30.61 15.81 -11.34
C CYS A 106 -29.61 15.24 -12.34
N THR A 107 -29.14 16.09 -13.25
CA THR A 107 -28.15 15.69 -14.26
C THR A 107 -26.73 16.00 -13.81
N ARG A 108 -26.53 17.08 -13.06
CA ARG A 108 -25.21 17.47 -12.54
C ARG A 108 -25.31 18.29 -11.26
N MET A 109 -24.30 18.11 -10.41
CA MET A 109 -24.11 18.91 -9.19
C MET A 109 -22.70 19.51 -9.18
N TYR A 110 -22.57 20.64 -8.50
CA TYR A 110 -21.31 21.35 -8.35
C TYR A 110 -21.30 22.11 -7.01
N CYS A 111 -20.18 22.11 -6.30
CA CYS A 111 -19.99 22.94 -5.13
C CYS A 111 -19.09 24.14 -5.46
N ASP A 112 -19.57 25.36 -5.25
CA ASP A 112 -18.81 26.57 -5.53
C ASP A 112 -17.79 26.87 -4.41
N ALA A 113 -16.90 27.82 -4.67
CA ALA A 113 -15.82 28.19 -3.75
C ALA A 113 -16.32 28.79 -2.43
N LYS A 114 -17.58 29.21 -2.35
CA LYS A 114 -18.26 29.67 -1.11
C LYS A 114 -18.99 28.56 -0.37
N GLY A 115 -18.92 27.32 -0.86
CA GLY A 115 -19.56 26.16 -0.25
C GLY A 115 -21.05 26.03 -0.56
N ASN A 116 -21.57 26.74 -1.56
CA ASN A 116 -22.93 26.55 -2.00
C ASN A 116 -22.98 25.39 -2.99
N VAL A 117 -24.04 24.59 -2.92
CA VAL A 117 -24.26 23.49 -3.85
C VAL A 117 -25.20 23.94 -4.95
N TRP A 118 -24.80 23.72 -6.19
CA TRP A 118 -25.57 23.98 -7.39
C TRP A 118 -26.05 22.67 -8.00
N MET A 119 -27.30 22.61 -8.36
CA MET A 119 -27.94 21.46 -8.98
C MET A 119 -28.57 21.83 -10.30
N LEU A 120 -28.17 21.11 -11.34
CA LEU A 120 -28.76 21.21 -12.66
C LEU A 120 -29.84 20.13 -12.83
N SER A 121 -31.05 20.58 -13.10
CA SER A 121 -32.22 19.76 -13.42
C SER A 121 -32.71 20.12 -14.80
N ILE A 122 -33.66 19.36 -15.39
CA ILE A 122 -34.27 19.72 -16.67
C ILE A 122 -34.95 21.10 -16.53
N ASN A 123 -34.52 22.05 -17.34
CA ASN A 123 -35.01 23.43 -17.37
C ASN A 123 -34.94 24.21 -16.08
N LEU A 124 -34.17 23.77 -15.12
CA LEU A 124 -34.06 24.37 -13.79
C LEU A 124 -32.66 24.32 -13.23
N LEU A 125 -32.11 25.48 -12.83
CA LEU A 125 -30.90 25.57 -12.03
C LEU A 125 -31.26 25.94 -10.60
N THR A 126 -30.83 25.14 -9.65
CA THR A 126 -31.09 25.32 -8.21
C THR A 126 -29.78 25.59 -7.49
N ARG A 127 -29.81 26.51 -6.50
CA ARG A 127 -28.67 26.78 -5.62
C ARG A 127 -29.11 26.61 -4.16
N PHE A 128 -28.36 25.78 -3.42
CA PHE A 128 -28.48 25.60 -2.00
C PHE A 128 -27.39 26.39 -1.28
N SER A 129 -27.76 27.15 -0.28
CA SER A 129 -26.83 27.87 0.60
C SER A 129 -26.96 27.38 2.03
N PHE A 130 -25.89 27.47 2.78
CA PHE A 130 -25.79 26.95 4.13
C PHE A 130 -25.35 28.04 5.11
N ASN A 131 -25.81 27.95 6.35
CA ASN A 131 -25.29 28.74 7.45
C ASN A 131 -24.02 28.09 8.04
N GLU A 132 -23.41 28.70 9.07
CA GLU A 132 -22.19 28.22 9.71
C GLU A 132 -22.35 26.84 10.38
N LYS A 133 -23.59 26.45 10.71
CA LYS A 133 -23.91 25.11 11.30
C LYS A 133 -24.11 24.03 10.24
N GLY A 134 -24.09 24.39 8.97
CA GLY A 134 -24.36 23.47 7.86
C GLY A 134 -25.85 23.24 7.60
N GLU A 135 -26.74 24.04 8.19
CA GLU A 135 -28.17 23.99 7.91
C GLU A 135 -28.42 24.76 6.60
N VAL A 136 -29.31 24.23 5.75
CA VAL A 136 -29.75 24.91 4.54
C VAL A 136 -30.53 26.15 4.95
N ASN A 137 -30.04 27.33 4.58
CA ASN A 137 -30.67 28.60 4.91
C ASN A 137 -31.40 29.22 3.71
N SER A 138 -31.09 28.80 2.49
CA SER A 138 -31.75 29.30 1.30
C SER A 138 -31.73 28.28 0.17
N VAL A 139 -32.83 28.17 -0.55
CA VAL A 139 -32.97 27.40 -1.79
C VAL A 139 -33.50 28.36 -2.85
N LEU A 140 -32.66 28.65 -3.86
CA LEU A 140 -33.00 29.55 -4.94
C LEU A 140 -33.09 28.79 -6.26
N PHE A 141 -34.06 29.18 -7.11
CA PHE A 141 -34.34 28.58 -8.40
C PHE A 141 -34.30 29.64 -9.51
N ILE A 142 -33.86 29.21 -10.69
CA ILE A 142 -34.04 29.96 -11.93
C ILE A 142 -34.46 28.99 -13.02
N ASP A 143 -35.54 29.30 -13.71
CA ASP A 143 -35.95 28.59 -14.90
C ASP A 143 -35.02 28.95 -16.06
N TYR A 144 -34.44 27.95 -16.67
CA TYR A 144 -33.51 28.12 -17.78
C TYR A 144 -33.63 26.93 -18.73
N PRO A 145 -33.95 27.19 -20.03
CA PRO A 145 -34.13 26.13 -20.99
C PRO A 145 -32.79 25.44 -21.29
N PHE A 146 -32.67 24.16 -20.97
CA PHE A 146 -31.49 23.36 -21.27
C PHE A 146 -31.74 22.44 -22.44
N ASN A 147 -30.82 22.45 -23.42
CA ASN A 147 -30.92 21.64 -24.63
C ASN A 147 -30.01 20.38 -24.58
N ALA A 148 -29.21 20.23 -23.53
CA ALA A 148 -28.31 19.09 -23.33
C ALA A 148 -28.28 18.66 -21.86
N PRO A 149 -28.28 17.33 -21.57
CA PRO A 149 -28.31 16.84 -20.22
C PRO A 149 -26.95 17.01 -19.49
N ASP A 150 -25.85 17.06 -20.24
CA ASP A 150 -24.49 16.99 -19.68
C ASP A 150 -23.78 18.36 -19.70
N LEU A 151 -24.48 19.40 -19.27
CA LEU A 151 -23.91 20.74 -19.18
C LEU A 151 -22.94 20.88 -18.02
N GLY A 152 -21.76 21.43 -18.27
CA GLY A 152 -20.78 21.77 -17.26
C GLY A 152 -21.08 23.07 -16.52
N LEU A 153 -20.90 23.04 -15.21
CA LEU A 153 -20.95 24.20 -14.30
C LEU A 153 -19.60 24.42 -13.66
N CYS A 154 -19.14 25.67 -13.53
CA CYS A 154 -17.92 25.97 -12.77
C CYS A 154 -17.99 27.38 -12.19
N ASP A 155 -17.55 27.56 -10.94
CA ASP A 155 -17.26 28.86 -10.31
C ASP A 155 -15.88 29.33 -10.76
N VAL A 156 -15.80 29.86 -11.97
CA VAL A 156 -14.54 30.28 -12.62
C VAL A 156 -13.90 31.47 -11.94
N TYR A 157 -14.65 32.25 -11.16
CA TYR A 157 -14.16 33.45 -10.45
C TYR A 157 -13.90 33.20 -8.96
N ARG A 158 -14.18 32.00 -8.47
CA ARG A 158 -14.10 31.64 -7.03
C ARG A 158 -14.85 32.60 -6.11
N ASN A 159 -15.96 33.12 -6.58
CA ASN A 159 -16.76 34.09 -5.85
C ASN A 159 -18.23 33.66 -5.62
N GLY A 160 -18.56 32.39 -5.91
CA GLY A 160 -19.89 31.81 -5.80
C GLY A 160 -20.78 32.15 -7.03
N THR A 161 -20.14 32.51 -8.17
CA THR A 161 -20.81 32.75 -9.46
C THR A 161 -20.45 31.65 -10.43
N VAL A 162 -21.41 30.90 -10.94
CA VAL A 162 -21.14 29.78 -11.85
C VAL A 162 -21.35 30.19 -13.30
N VAL A 163 -20.56 29.62 -14.20
CA VAL A 163 -20.64 29.84 -15.64
C VAL A 163 -21.05 28.54 -16.34
N MET A 164 -21.88 28.64 -17.35
CA MET A 164 -22.36 27.53 -18.18
C MET A 164 -22.52 27.99 -19.63
N CYS A 165 -22.32 27.07 -20.58
CA CYS A 165 -22.63 27.32 -22.00
C CYS A 165 -23.71 26.34 -22.49
N ASN A 166 -24.82 26.89 -22.96
CA ASN A 166 -25.95 26.15 -23.53
C ASN A 166 -26.42 26.78 -24.81
N ASN A 167 -26.55 25.99 -25.89
CA ASN A 167 -27.02 26.43 -27.20
C ASN A 167 -26.35 27.71 -27.72
N GLY A 168 -25.02 27.78 -27.58
CA GLY A 168 -24.21 28.93 -28.00
C GLY A 168 -24.25 30.14 -27.08
N VAL A 169 -25.05 30.10 -26.01
CA VAL A 169 -25.15 31.20 -25.05
C VAL A 169 -24.34 30.85 -23.82
N VAL A 170 -23.33 31.67 -23.50
CA VAL A 170 -22.57 31.59 -22.28
C VAL A 170 -23.17 32.50 -21.23
N SER A 171 -23.62 31.91 -20.13
CA SER A 171 -24.33 32.61 -19.05
C SER A 171 -23.56 32.51 -17.75
N GLU A 172 -23.51 33.61 -17.04
CA GLU A 172 -23.00 33.76 -15.69
C GLU A 172 -24.18 33.85 -14.73
N PHE A 173 -24.25 32.95 -13.76
CA PHE A 173 -25.32 32.90 -12.75
C PHE A 173 -24.82 33.39 -11.41
N SER A 174 -25.50 34.37 -10.84
CA SER A 174 -25.17 34.97 -9.54
C SER A 174 -26.42 35.28 -8.74
N VAL A 175 -26.26 35.56 -7.43
CA VAL A 175 -27.39 35.99 -6.58
C VAL A 175 -27.44 37.50 -6.50
N ARG A 176 -28.61 38.09 -6.81
CA ARG A 176 -28.90 39.52 -6.60
C ARG A 176 -30.28 39.66 -5.93
N ASN A 177 -30.36 40.45 -4.88
CA ASN A 177 -31.60 40.66 -4.16
C ASN A 177 -32.33 39.34 -3.77
N ASN A 178 -31.57 38.36 -3.30
CA ASN A 178 -32.05 37.04 -2.91
C ASN A 178 -32.74 36.26 -4.04
N GLN A 179 -32.34 36.51 -5.29
CA GLN A 179 -32.81 35.80 -6.47
C GLN A 179 -31.63 35.42 -7.35
N LEU A 180 -31.74 34.26 -8.03
CA LEU A 180 -30.78 33.89 -9.08
C LEU A 180 -31.04 34.73 -10.30
N VAL A 181 -29.97 35.27 -10.86
CA VAL A 181 -29.99 36.04 -12.13
C VAL A 181 -28.94 35.50 -13.08
N ALA A 182 -29.32 35.45 -14.36
CA ALA A 182 -28.41 35.04 -15.43
C ALA A 182 -27.96 36.31 -16.19
N LYS A 183 -26.65 36.39 -16.46
CA LYS A 183 -26.03 37.44 -17.26
C LYS A 183 -25.36 36.78 -18.47
N ASN A 184 -25.74 37.21 -19.67
CA ASN A 184 -25.11 36.75 -20.90
C ASN A 184 -23.70 37.33 -21.04
N ILE A 185 -22.69 36.50 -21.16
CA ILE A 185 -21.27 36.84 -21.35
C ILE A 185 -20.72 36.28 -22.67
N SER A 186 -21.57 35.83 -23.60
CA SER A 186 -21.15 35.25 -24.88
C SER A 186 -20.25 36.12 -25.73
N SER A 187 -20.30 37.45 -25.54
CA SER A 187 -19.45 38.43 -26.25
C SER A 187 -17.94 38.25 -25.96
N LEU A 188 -17.59 37.56 -24.86
CA LEU A 188 -16.20 37.23 -24.51
C LEU A 188 -15.64 36.10 -25.37
N PHE A 189 -16.48 35.31 -26.03
CA PHE A 189 -16.12 34.12 -26.80
C PHE A 189 -16.28 34.36 -28.32
N PRO A 190 -15.72 33.48 -29.14
CA PRO A 190 -16.09 33.38 -30.55
C PRO A 190 -17.58 33.03 -30.70
N LYS A 191 -18.07 33.03 -31.91
CA LYS A 191 -19.44 32.65 -32.18
C LYS A 191 -19.66 31.15 -31.96
N LEU A 192 -20.52 30.82 -30.99
CA LEU A 192 -20.72 29.45 -30.49
C LEU A 192 -22.02 28.80 -30.98
N ASP A 193 -22.47 29.07 -32.15
CA ASP A 193 -23.77 28.64 -32.70
C ASP A 193 -24.10 27.17 -32.37
N SER A 194 -25.23 26.94 -31.66
CA SER A 194 -25.76 25.62 -31.28
C SER A 194 -24.80 24.72 -30.47
N ARG A 195 -23.74 25.30 -29.89
CA ARG A 195 -22.78 24.55 -29.05
C ARG A 195 -23.22 24.52 -27.61
N TYR A 196 -22.89 23.43 -26.91
CA TYR A 196 -23.03 23.32 -25.49
C TYR A 196 -21.73 22.79 -24.89
N ALA A 197 -21.40 23.23 -23.65
CA ALA A 197 -20.20 22.82 -22.98
C ALA A 197 -20.48 21.75 -21.92
N GLY A 198 -19.84 20.59 -22.03
CA GLY A 198 -19.84 19.53 -21.04
C GLY A 198 -18.93 19.82 -19.84
N ALA A 199 -17.90 20.66 -20.03
CA ALA A 199 -17.05 21.13 -18.93
C ALA A 199 -16.67 22.60 -19.11
N VAL A 200 -16.49 23.28 -17.98
CA VAL A 200 -16.08 24.68 -17.90
C VAL A 200 -15.00 24.79 -16.85
N ILE A 201 -13.91 25.52 -17.13
CA ILE A 201 -12.83 25.72 -16.16
C ILE A 201 -12.19 27.10 -16.33
N SER A 202 -11.58 27.63 -15.28
CA SER A 202 -10.72 28.81 -15.34
C SER A 202 -9.26 28.40 -15.42
N TYR A 203 -8.57 28.81 -16.48
CA TYR A 203 -7.16 28.50 -16.67
C TYR A 203 -6.43 29.72 -17.25
N HIS A 204 -5.32 30.15 -16.62
CA HIS A 204 -4.56 31.34 -16.96
C HIS A 204 -5.40 32.62 -17.11
N GLY A 205 -6.42 32.79 -16.24
CA GLY A 205 -7.30 33.96 -16.26
C GLY A 205 -8.31 33.96 -17.40
N LYS A 206 -8.36 32.93 -18.22
CA LYS A 206 -9.32 32.71 -19.28
C LYS A 206 -10.38 31.70 -18.82
N ILE A 207 -11.61 31.84 -19.28
CA ILE A 207 -12.67 30.84 -19.13
C ILE A 207 -12.58 29.89 -20.32
N TRP A 208 -12.46 28.62 -20.08
CA TRP A 208 -12.37 27.58 -21.10
C TRP A 208 -13.64 26.73 -21.13
N LEU A 209 -14.11 26.48 -22.34
CA LEU A 209 -15.34 25.72 -22.62
C LEU A 209 -15.02 24.47 -23.43
N ALA A 210 -15.22 23.30 -22.84
CA ALA A 210 -15.17 22.02 -23.54
C ALA A 210 -16.51 21.77 -24.21
N THR A 211 -16.57 21.84 -25.53
CA THR A 211 -17.85 21.77 -26.25
C THR A 211 -17.95 20.54 -27.14
N ASN A 212 -19.16 20.28 -27.62
CA ASN A 212 -19.43 19.22 -28.60
C ASN A 212 -18.84 19.54 -29.99
N ARG A 213 -18.20 20.68 -30.20
CA ARG A 213 -17.57 21.09 -31.47
C ARG A 213 -16.29 21.89 -31.26
N GLY A 214 -15.39 21.39 -30.43
CA GLY A 214 -14.10 22.01 -30.15
C GLY A 214 -13.98 22.61 -28.76
N LEU A 215 -12.82 23.18 -28.51
CA LEU A 215 -12.44 23.85 -27.27
C LEU A 215 -12.33 25.36 -27.51
N TYR A 216 -12.92 26.15 -26.65
CA TYR A 216 -13.00 27.59 -26.79
C TYR A 216 -12.57 28.31 -25.52
N ASN A 217 -12.06 29.53 -25.62
CA ASN A 217 -11.80 30.34 -24.43
C ASN A 217 -12.25 31.79 -24.55
N SER A 218 -12.31 32.49 -23.42
CA SER A 218 -12.73 33.89 -23.33
C SER A 218 -11.75 34.90 -23.95
N ALA A 219 -10.58 34.47 -24.44
CA ALA A 219 -9.69 35.28 -25.27
C ALA A 219 -9.99 35.11 -26.78
N LYS A 220 -11.15 34.57 -27.14
CA LYS A 220 -11.60 34.30 -28.50
C LYS A 220 -10.73 33.30 -29.27
N GLN A 221 -10.04 32.38 -28.58
CA GLN A 221 -9.31 31.29 -29.22
C GLN A 221 -10.22 30.09 -29.42
N GLU A 222 -10.00 29.39 -30.53
CA GLU A 222 -10.70 28.18 -30.92
C GLU A 222 -9.72 27.07 -31.24
N PHE A 223 -10.02 25.87 -30.79
CA PHE A 223 -9.21 24.68 -31.02
C PHE A 223 -10.12 23.57 -31.59
N HIS A 224 -9.74 23.06 -32.75
CA HIS A 224 -10.48 22.06 -33.51
C HIS A 224 -9.62 20.88 -33.88
N ALA A 225 -10.22 19.77 -34.25
CA ALA A 225 -9.51 18.63 -34.82
C ALA A 225 -9.27 18.90 -36.33
N SER A 226 -8.00 19.13 -36.67
CA SER A 226 -7.60 19.43 -38.06
C SER A 226 -6.64 18.40 -38.65
N GLY A 227 -6.29 17.36 -37.88
CA GLY A 227 -5.34 16.34 -38.29
C GLY A 227 -3.87 16.83 -38.29
N THR A 228 -3.59 18.03 -37.79
CA THR A 228 -2.22 18.53 -37.60
C THR A 228 -1.70 18.22 -36.20
N VAL A 229 -0.38 18.22 -36.03
CA VAL A 229 0.27 17.94 -34.72
C VAL A 229 -0.08 18.99 -33.63
N HIS A 230 -0.64 20.13 -34.00
CA HIS A 230 -1.02 21.20 -33.08
C HIS A 230 -2.53 21.38 -32.98
N SER A 231 -3.31 20.34 -33.32
CA SER A 231 -4.77 20.36 -33.25
C SER A 231 -5.29 19.37 -32.23
N LEU A 232 -6.54 19.48 -31.82
CA LEU A 232 -7.18 18.46 -30.99
C LEU A 232 -7.26 17.11 -31.69
N GLN A 233 -7.29 16.01 -30.97
CA GLN A 233 -7.50 14.68 -31.51
C GLN A 233 -8.96 14.45 -31.98
N HIS A 234 -9.91 15.16 -31.34
CA HIS A 234 -11.34 15.03 -31.69
C HIS A 234 -12.12 16.31 -31.44
N GLU A 235 -13.19 16.55 -32.26
CA GLU A 235 -14.06 17.73 -32.11
C GLU A 235 -14.88 17.74 -30.82
N VAL A 236 -15.33 16.58 -30.35
CA VAL A 236 -16.09 16.47 -29.09
C VAL A 236 -15.15 16.47 -27.92
N VAL A 237 -15.20 17.53 -27.15
CA VAL A 237 -14.44 17.69 -25.89
C VAL A 237 -15.40 17.44 -24.72
N THR A 238 -15.07 16.53 -23.85
CA THR A 238 -15.96 16.02 -22.77
C THR A 238 -15.62 16.58 -21.40
N SER A 239 -14.33 16.72 -21.10
CA SER A 239 -13.86 17.06 -19.76
C SER A 239 -12.60 17.94 -19.78
N LEU A 240 -12.38 18.69 -18.70
CA LEU A 240 -11.23 19.57 -18.50
C LEU A 240 -10.68 19.38 -17.08
N ALA A 241 -9.34 19.36 -16.96
CA ALA A 241 -8.66 19.44 -15.68
C ALA A 241 -7.36 20.24 -15.83
N ILE A 242 -6.77 20.68 -14.73
CA ILE A 242 -5.49 21.41 -14.71
C ILE A 242 -4.50 20.55 -13.93
N THR A 243 -3.33 20.29 -14.50
CA THR A 243 -2.24 19.57 -13.84
C THR A 243 -1.51 20.46 -12.83
N GLU A 244 -0.77 19.86 -11.91
CA GLU A 244 0.05 20.63 -10.95
C GLU A 244 1.17 21.43 -11.60
N ASP A 245 1.71 20.93 -12.72
CA ASP A 245 2.67 21.67 -13.56
C ASP A 245 1.99 22.70 -14.46
N ASN A 246 0.70 22.97 -14.17
CA ASN A 246 -0.10 24.04 -14.77
C ASN A 246 -0.28 23.90 -16.28
N LYS A 247 -0.53 22.67 -16.77
CA LYS A 247 -1.01 22.38 -18.12
C LYS A 247 -2.52 22.08 -18.11
N LEU A 248 -3.20 22.36 -19.21
CA LEU A 248 -4.62 22.04 -19.39
C LEU A 248 -4.78 20.65 -20.00
N LEU A 249 -5.46 19.76 -19.29
CA LEU A 249 -5.91 18.47 -19.79
C LEU A 249 -7.28 18.62 -20.46
N VAL A 250 -7.41 18.08 -21.65
CA VAL A 250 -8.59 18.17 -22.48
C VAL A 250 -9.02 16.75 -22.87
N GLY A 251 -10.07 16.24 -22.23
CA GLY A 251 -10.65 14.92 -22.55
C GLY A 251 -11.48 14.98 -23.82
N THR A 252 -11.27 14.02 -24.70
CA THR A 252 -11.97 13.91 -25.97
C THR A 252 -12.45 12.48 -26.23
N LEU A 253 -13.25 12.27 -27.27
CA LEU A 253 -13.62 10.92 -27.70
C LEU A 253 -12.50 10.17 -28.46
N CYS A 254 -11.28 10.75 -28.48
CA CYS A 254 -10.10 10.12 -29.10
C CYS A 254 -8.87 10.11 -28.20
N GLY A 255 -9.05 10.39 -26.92
CA GLY A 255 -7.99 10.46 -25.94
C GLY A 255 -7.94 11.77 -25.16
N VAL A 256 -6.81 12.05 -24.55
CA VAL A 256 -6.54 13.28 -23.80
C VAL A 256 -5.54 14.14 -24.56
N ASP A 257 -5.86 15.39 -24.79
CA ASP A 257 -4.91 16.39 -25.26
C ASP A 257 -4.38 17.20 -24.09
N ILE A 258 -3.07 17.44 -24.08
CA ILE A 258 -2.38 18.19 -23.02
C ILE A 258 -1.88 19.50 -23.63
N ILE A 259 -2.48 20.60 -23.20
CA ILE A 259 -2.18 21.93 -23.75
C ILE A 259 -1.33 22.71 -22.76
N ASP A 260 -0.17 23.17 -23.23
CA ASP A 260 0.61 24.21 -22.56
C ASP A 260 0.30 25.56 -23.21
N ASP A 261 -0.51 26.39 -22.58
CA ASP A 261 -0.93 27.70 -23.07
C ASP A 261 0.24 28.72 -23.17
N LYS A 262 1.38 28.44 -22.50
CA LYS A 262 2.56 29.31 -22.58
C LYS A 262 3.39 29.04 -23.83
N THR A 263 3.56 27.81 -24.21
CA THR A 263 4.33 27.39 -25.37
C THR A 263 3.48 27.18 -26.61
N GLY A 264 2.16 27.03 -26.44
CA GLY A 264 1.22 26.69 -27.51
C GLY A 264 1.33 25.27 -28.01
N THR A 265 2.04 24.40 -27.26
CA THR A 265 2.19 22.97 -27.63
C THR A 265 0.98 22.16 -27.20
N ILE A 266 0.61 21.21 -28.04
CA ILE A 266 -0.42 20.19 -27.74
C ILE A 266 0.22 18.81 -27.83
N GLU A 267 0.20 18.10 -26.74
CA GLU A 267 0.65 16.70 -26.66
C GLU A 267 -0.58 15.77 -26.67
N HIS A 268 -0.47 14.63 -27.34
CA HIS A 268 -1.56 13.66 -27.48
C HIS A 268 -1.32 12.41 -26.64
N TRP A 269 -2.34 12.00 -25.90
CA TRP A 269 -2.30 10.80 -25.09
C TRP A 269 -3.55 9.95 -25.34
N ASN A 270 -3.33 8.73 -25.86
CA ASN A 270 -4.40 7.81 -26.29
C ASN A 270 -3.95 6.34 -26.11
N CYS A 271 -4.75 5.40 -26.62
CA CYS A 271 -4.44 3.96 -26.53
C CYS A 271 -3.16 3.53 -27.27
N SER A 272 -2.61 4.34 -28.15
CA SER A 272 -1.36 4.07 -28.89
C SER A 272 -0.14 4.74 -28.26
N SER A 273 -0.31 5.49 -27.20
CA SER A 273 0.77 6.17 -26.48
C SER A 273 1.66 5.19 -25.73
N VAL A 274 2.87 5.59 -25.38
CA VAL A 274 3.82 4.78 -24.60
C VAL A 274 3.24 4.30 -23.28
N ASN A 275 2.40 5.15 -22.64
CA ASN A 275 1.56 4.77 -21.51
C ASN A 275 0.10 4.81 -22.01
N PRO A 276 -0.43 3.70 -22.51
CA PRO A 276 -1.70 3.73 -23.21
C PRO A 276 -2.87 4.00 -22.26
N LEU A 277 -3.86 4.74 -22.73
CA LEU A 277 -5.16 4.79 -22.07
C LEU A 277 -5.86 3.44 -22.19
N SER A 278 -6.70 3.12 -21.23
CA SER A 278 -7.57 1.92 -21.28
C SER A 278 -8.63 1.99 -22.37
N SER A 279 -9.03 3.23 -22.74
CA SER A 279 -9.94 3.52 -23.86
C SER A 279 -9.73 4.96 -24.31
N ASN A 280 -10.00 5.23 -25.60
CA ASN A 280 -9.94 6.59 -26.15
C ASN A 280 -11.19 7.43 -25.83
N PHE A 281 -12.30 6.83 -25.44
CA PHE A 281 -13.55 7.53 -25.12
C PHE A 281 -13.49 8.08 -23.71
N VAL A 282 -12.94 9.30 -23.54
CA VAL A 282 -12.76 9.94 -22.24
C VAL A 282 -14.04 10.65 -21.83
N ASN A 283 -14.53 10.38 -20.60
CA ASN A 283 -15.70 11.04 -20.01
C ASN A 283 -15.31 12.04 -18.93
N SER A 284 -14.37 11.68 -18.08
CA SER A 284 -13.99 12.49 -16.93
C SER A 284 -12.49 12.56 -16.72
N LEU A 285 -12.03 13.67 -16.15
CA LEU A 285 -10.65 13.94 -15.80
C LEU A 285 -10.58 14.47 -14.37
N LEU A 286 -9.73 13.89 -13.55
CA LEU A 286 -9.36 14.44 -12.26
C LEU A 286 -7.83 14.57 -12.21
N SER A 287 -7.35 15.77 -11.89
CA SER A 287 -5.95 16.01 -11.58
C SER A 287 -5.85 16.51 -10.16
N LYS A 288 -5.26 15.72 -9.29
CA LYS A 288 -5.12 16.04 -7.87
C LYS A 288 -3.96 15.27 -7.25
N ASP A 289 -3.26 15.91 -6.33
CA ASP A 289 -2.13 15.32 -5.60
C ASP A 289 -1.04 14.75 -6.55
N GLY A 290 -0.76 15.45 -7.67
CA GLY A 290 0.22 15.06 -8.67
C GLY A 290 -0.21 13.91 -9.58
N GLN A 291 -1.45 13.44 -9.46
CA GLN A 291 -1.98 12.31 -10.21
C GLN A 291 -3.04 12.75 -11.21
N ILE A 292 -3.09 12.05 -12.31
CA ILE A 292 -4.11 12.24 -13.33
C ILE A 292 -4.94 10.95 -13.42
N TRP A 293 -6.24 11.11 -13.23
CA TRP A 293 -7.23 10.06 -13.37
C TRP A 293 -8.05 10.33 -14.63
N VAL A 294 -8.19 9.33 -15.47
CA VAL A 294 -8.96 9.40 -16.70
C VAL A 294 -10.06 8.36 -16.65
N GLY A 295 -11.29 8.81 -16.50
CA GLY A 295 -12.49 7.97 -16.61
C GLY A 295 -12.90 7.82 -18.04
N THR A 296 -13.19 6.60 -18.46
CA THR A 296 -13.54 6.28 -19.85
C THR A 296 -14.89 5.56 -19.94
N GLU A 297 -15.48 5.58 -21.12
CA GLU A 297 -16.78 4.93 -21.36
C GLU A 297 -16.68 3.40 -21.38
N THR A 298 -15.58 2.84 -21.87
CA THR A 298 -15.48 1.40 -22.12
C THR A 298 -14.32 0.71 -21.44
N GLY A 299 -13.29 1.46 -21.03
CA GLY A 299 -12.06 0.94 -20.47
C GLY A 299 -11.93 1.07 -18.95
N GLY A 300 -12.96 1.61 -18.28
CA GLY A 300 -12.86 1.92 -16.84
C GLY A 300 -12.01 3.15 -16.58
N ILE A 301 -11.03 3.03 -15.69
CA ILE A 301 -10.19 4.15 -15.27
C ILE A 301 -8.73 3.88 -15.62
N THR A 302 -8.07 4.88 -16.18
CA THR A 302 -6.62 4.96 -16.30
C THR A 302 -6.09 5.95 -15.27
N LYS A 303 -5.16 5.50 -14.45
CA LYS A 303 -4.45 6.34 -13.50
C LYS A 303 -3.01 6.59 -14.00
N LEU A 304 -2.60 7.83 -14.05
CA LEU A 304 -1.21 8.25 -14.24
C LEU A 304 -0.71 8.88 -12.95
N ALA A 305 0.33 8.31 -12.41
CA ALA A 305 1.09 8.90 -11.32
C ALA A 305 2.44 9.42 -11.84
N PRO A 306 2.99 10.51 -11.28
CA PRO A 306 4.34 10.92 -11.58
C PRO A 306 5.29 9.77 -11.24
N ARG A 307 6.16 9.43 -12.18
CA ARG A 307 7.16 8.40 -11.96
C ARG A 307 8.10 8.84 -10.85
N GLN A 308 8.28 7.98 -9.88
CA GLN A 308 9.23 8.22 -8.80
C GLN A 308 10.67 8.11 -9.29
N LEU A 309 10.95 7.12 -10.13
CA LEU A 309 12.24 6.96 -10.77
C LEU A 309 12.25 7.69 -12.10
N GLN A 310 13.19 8.61 -12.24
CA GLN A 310 13.51 9.23 -13.53
C GLN A 310 14.55 8.36 -14.20
N LEU A 311 14.17 7.72 -15.30
CA LEU A 311 14.98 6.73 -16.02
C LEU A 311 15.14 7.15 -17.47
N GLU A 312 16.36 7.02 -17.97
CA GLU A 312 16.68 7.10 -19.38
C GLU A 312 16.88 5.68 -19.92
N PHE A 313 16.29 5.39 -21.09
CA PHE A 313 16.31 4.07 -21.69
C PHE A 313 17.18 4.06 -22.94
N PHE A 314 17.99 3.00 -23.05
CA PHE A 314 18.76 2.66 -24.24
C PHE A 314 18.42 1.23 -24.63
N LYS A 315 17.74 1.08 -25.74
CA LYS A 315 17.32 -0.22 -26.28
C LYS A 315 17.70 -0.35 -27.75
N HIS A 316 17.62 -1.55 -28.24
CA HIS A 316 17.80 -1.80 -29.67
C HIS A 316 16.63 -1.22 -30.47
N GLU A 317 16.97 -0.48 -31.54
CA GLU A 317 16.01 0.10 -32.48
C GLU A 317 16.43 -0.34 -33.90
N ALA A 318 15.66 -1.22 -34.51
CA ALA A 318 16.00 -1.80 -35.81
C ALA A 318 16.24 -0.75 -36.93
N ALA A 319 15.59 0.41 -36.82
CA ALA A 319 15.74 1.52 -37.75
C ALA A 319 16.95 2.42 -37.45
N ASN A 320 17.59 2.28 -36.30
CA ASN A 320 18.70 3.10 -35.86
C ASN A 320 19.96 2.23 -35.63
N PRO A 321 20.88 2.14 -36.58
CA PRO A 321 22.09 1.33 -36.45
C PRO A 321 23.05 1.81 -35.36
N ALA A 322 22.87 3.01 -34.82
CA ALA A 322 23.65 3.55 -33.71
C ALA A 322 22.95 3.32 -32.33
N SER A 323 21.79 2.65 -32.31
CA SER A 323 21.13 2.23 -31.05
C SER A 323 21.92 1.10 -30.38
N LEU A 324 21.60 0.76 -29.13
CA LEU A 324 22.21 -0.37 -28.43
C LEU A 324 22.04 -1.66 -29.26
N SER A 325 23.08 -2.53 -29.29
CA SER A 325 22.96 -3.88 -29.88
C SER A 325 21.82 -4.67 -29.27
N PRO A 326 21.17 -5.58 -30.01
CA PRO A 326 20.06 -6.37 -29.48
C PRO A 326 20.49 -7.26 -28.31
N ASN A 327 19.47 -7.80 -27.62
CA ASN A 327 19.57 -8.76 -26.56
C ASN A 327 19.98 -8.18 -25.19
N ALA A 328 20.03 -9.05 -24.19
CA ALA A 328 20.28 -8.71 -22.79
C ALA A 328 21.66 -8.05 -22.57
N VAL A 329 21.65 -7.04 -21.70
CA VAL A 329 22.88 -6.41 -21.20
C VAL A 329 23.46 -7.27 -20.07
N ASN A 330 24.61 -7.87 -20.35
CA ASN A 330 25.25 -8.87 -19.47
C ASN A 330 26.49 -8.35 -18.75
N ALA A 331 27.15 -7.33 -19.28
CA ALA A 331 28.33 -6.74 -18.70
C ALA A 331 28.34 -5.22 -18.87
N MET A 332 28.85 -4.50 -17.88
CA MET A 332 28.98 -3.05 -17.94
C MET A 332 30.30 -2.63 -17.27
N TYR A 333 30.94 -1.61 -17.84
CA TYR A 333 32.10 -0.97 -17.26
C TYR A 333 32.07 0.53 -17.53
N ALA A 334 32.06 1.35 -16.47
CA ALA A 334 32.19 2.79 -16.59
C ALA A 334 33.66 3.19 -16.54
N ALA A 335 34.16 3.66 -17.64
CA ALA A 335 35.56 4.09 -17.76
C ALA A 335 35.81 5.46 -17.11
N PRO A 336 37.05 5.77 -16.68
CA PRO A 336 37.36 7.06 -16.01
C PRO A 336 37.12 8.29 -16.88
N ASP A 337 37.15 8.19 -18.20
CA ASP A 337 36.85 9.24 -19.17
C ASP A 337 35.31 9.51 -19.29
N GLY A 338 34.49 8.68 -18.64
CA GLY A 338 33.04 8.73 -18.68
C GLY A 338 32.40 7.90 -19.78
N THR A 339 33.18 7.19 -20.59
CA THR A 339 32.65 6.22 -21.57
C THR A 339 32.06 5.02 -20.86
N LEU A 340 30.83 4.67 -21.21
CA LEU A 340 30.17 3.45 -20.72
C LEU A 340 30.34 2.33 -21.74
N TRP A 341 31.02 1.26 -21.34
CA TRP A 341 31.16 0.02 -22.09
C TRP A 341 30.09 -0.98 -21.70
N VAL A 342 29.37 -1.50 -22.67
CA VAL A 342 28.21 -2.37 -22.48
C VAL A 342 28.40 -3.64 -23.32
N GLY A 343 28.47 -4.76 -22.65
CA GLY A 343 28.47 -6.09 -23.27
C GLY A 343 27.07 -6.66 -23.35
N THR A 344 26.67 -7.12 -24.51
CA THR A 344 25.39 -7.78 -24.73
C THR A 344 25.53 -9.26 -25.09
N VAL A 345 24.46 -10.01 -24.86
CA VAL A 345 24.38 -11.43 -25.30
C VAL A 345 24.22 -11.44 -26.81
N GLU A 346 25.14 -12.09 -27.53
CA GLU A 346 25.21 -12.21 -29.01
C GLU A 346 25.28 -10.87 -29.79
N GLY A 347 25.24 -9.71 -29.13
CA GLY A 347 25.30 -8.41 -29.79
C GLY A 347 26.67 -7.73 -29.76
N GLY A 348 27.67 -8.30 -29.09
CA GLY A 348 29.03 -7.78 -28.99
C GLY A 348 29.26 -6.80 -27.87
N LEU A 349 30.32 -5.99 -28.01
CA LEU A 349 30.67 -4.91 -27.10
C LEU A 349 30.23 -3.57 -27.68
N ASN A 350 29.63 -2.72 -26.86
CA ASN A 350 29.13 -1.42 -27.24
C ASN A 350 29.78 -0.33 -26.39
N ALA A 351 30.12 0.80 -26.99
CA ALA A 351 30.67 1.98 -26.31
C ALA A 351 29.71 3.16 -26.43
N LEU A 352 29.33 3.74 -25.30
CA LEU A 352 28.52 4.97 -25.21
C LEU A 352 29.42 6.10 -24.72
N ALA A 353 29.71 7.07 -25.58
CA ALA A 353 30.46 8.25 -25.19
C ALA A 353 29.66 9.17 -24.24
N PRO A 354 30.33 9.95 -23.35
CA PRO A 354 29.66 10.86 -22.45
C PRO A 354 28.72 11.83 -23.18
N GLY A 355 27.47 11.92 -22.75
CA GLY A 355 26.47 12.82 -23.34
C GLY A 355 25.90 12.37 -24.69
N SER A 356 26.36 11.24 -25.24
CA SER A 356 25.81 10.66 -26.46
C SER A 356 24.60 9.76 -26.16
N ARG A 357 23.77 9.54 -27.18
CA ARG A 357 22.75 8.47 -27.22
C ARG A 357 23.11 7.39 -28.24
N ASN A 358 24.17 7.60 -29.03
CA ASN A 358 24.63 6.71 -30.08
C ASN A 358 25.76 5.83 -29.57
N PHE A 359 25.69 4.54 -29.88
CA PHE A 359 26.68 3.52 -29.54
C PHE A 359 27.61 3.25 -30.72
N THR A 360 28.85 2.98 -30.37
CA THR A 360 29.83 2.34 -31.29
C THR A 360 29.89 0.86 -31.00
N HIS A 361 29.83 0.03 -32.03
CA HIS A 361 29.69 -1.42 -31.91
C HIS A 361 30.96 -2.15 -32.30
N TYR A 362 31.36 -3.12 -31.48
CA TYR A 362 32.50 -4.01 -31.70
C TYR A 362 31.99 -5.45 -31.67
N THR A 363 32.12 -6.13 -32.82
CA THR A 363 31.62 -7.50 -33.00
C THR A 363 32.74 -8.38 -33.57
N VAL A 364 32.52 -9.67 -33.63
CA VAL A 364 33.42 -10.60 -34.30
C VAL A 364 33.67 -10.19 -35.76
N ALA A 365 32.67 -9.60 -36.42
CA ALA A 365 32.74 -9.21 -37.83
C ALA A 365 33.59 -7.96 -38.11
N ASN A 366 33.66 -7.01 -37.16
CA ASN A 366 34.32 -5.70 -37.41
C ASN A 366 35.47 -5.38 -36.45
N SER A 367 35.75 -6.28 -35.50
CA SER A 367 36.82 -6.11 -34.52
C SER A 367 37.55 -7.46 -34.28
N GLY A 368 38.52 -7.50 -33.41
CA GLY A 368 39.17 -8.76 -32.98
C GLY A 368 38.45 -9.45 -31.80
N LEU A 369 37.16 -9.10 -31.56
CA LEU A 369 36.38 -9.74 -30.50
C LEU A 369 36.22 -11.24 -30.82
N PRO A 370 36.54 -12.15 -29.86
CA PRO A 370 36.51 -13.59 -30.15
C PRO A 370 35.09 -14.17 -30.19
N HIS A 371 34.11 -13.55 -29.49
CA HIS A 371 32.74 -13.96 -29.46
C HIS A 371 31.82 -12.78 -29.17
N ASN A 372 30.61 -12.77 -29.76
CA ASN A 372 29.63 -11.67 -29.55
C ASN A 372 28.93 -11.68 -28.21
N SER A 373 28.92 -12.79 -27.48
CA SER A 373 28.35 -12.82 -26.13
C SER A 373 29.37 -12.36 -25.10
N VAL A 374 29.35 -11.06 -24.78
CA VAL A 374 30.23 -10.45 -23.78
C VAL A 374 29.64 -10.65 -22.39
N SER A 375 30.39 -11.30 -21.50
CA SER A 375 29.87 -11.75 -20.18
C SER A 375 30.39 -10.94 -18.99
N THR A 376 31.60 -10.36 -19.08
CA THR A 376 32.20 -9.59 -18.01
C THR A 376 33.23 -8.60 -18.56
N LEU A 377 33.39 -7.47 -17.90
CA LEU A 377 34.31 -6.40 -18.25
C LEU A 377 35.08 -5.94 -17.01
N ALA A 378 36.40 -5.75 -17.15
CA ALA A 378 37.21 -5.11 -16.12
C ALA A 378 38.39 -4.37 -16.78
N ALA A 379 38.91 -3.32 -16.16
CA ALA A 379 40.11 -2.64 -16.63
C ALA A 379 41.28 -2.90 -15.69
N ASP A 380 42.49 -2.91 -16.27
CA ASP A 380 43.73 -2.89 -15.52
C ASP A 380 44.27 -1.45 -15.34
N ASN A 381 45.35 -1.27 -14.58
CA ASN A 381 45.98 0.04 -14.34
C ASN A 381 46.78 0.57 -15.52
N ARG A 382 46.91 -0.20 -16.61
CA ARG A 382 47.63 0.18 -17.86
C ARG A 382 46.69 0.73 -18.92
N GLY A 383 45.38 0.89 -18.56
CA GLY A 383 44.34 1.38 -19.47
C GLY A 383 43.84 0.32 -20.45
N ASN A 384 43.99 -0.97 -20.16
CA ASN A 384 43.42 -2.01 -20.98
C ASN A 384 42.10 -2.48 -20.41
N LEU A 385 41.09 -2.62 -21.27
CA LEU A 385 39.82 -3.26 -20.99
C LEU A 385 39.91 -4.76 -21.29
N TRP A 386 39.71 -5.57 -20.29
CA TRP A 386 39.65 -7.01 -20.37
C TRP A 386 38.18 -7.41 -20.60
N ILE A 387 37.93 -8.22 -21.61
CA ILE A 387 36.64 -8.57 -22.16
C ILE A 387 36.46 -10.08 -22.03
N GLY A 388 35.65 -10.52 -21.09
CA GLY A 388 35.28 -11.93 -20.99
C GLY A 388 34.11 -12.26 -21.91
N THR A 389 34.15 -13.44 -22.50
CA THR A 389 33.09 -13.90 -23.39
C THR A 389 32.54 -15.27 -22.99
N TRP A 390 31.36 -15.59 -23.46
CA TRP A 390 30.76 -16.92 -23.35
C TRP A 390 30.97 -17.69 -24.66
N GLY A 391 32.10 -18.39 -24.79
CA GLY A 391 32.36 -19.26 -25.92
C GLY A 391 33.82 -19.42 -26.27
N THR A 392 34.56 -18.36 -26.48
CA THR A 392 35.91 -18.41 -27.07
C THR A 392 36.98 -17.69 -26.26
N GLY A 393 36.77 -17.51 -24.97
CA GLY A 393 37.81 -17.01 -24.08
C GLY A 393 37.68 -15.52 -23.74
N ILE A 394 38.85 -14.94 -23.49
CA ILE A 394 38.99 -13.55 -23.00
C ILE A 394 39.76 -12.75 -24.07
N ALA A 395 39.44 -11.49 -24.23
CA ALA A 395 40.16 -10.55 -25.10
C ALA A 395 40.57 -9.30 -24.32
N VAL A 396 41.50 -8.56 -24.87
CA VAL A 396 42.04 -7.33 -24.30
C VAL A 396 42.02 -6.22 -25.34
N MET A 397 41.59 -5.03 -24.92
CA MET A 397 41.56 -3.83 -25.76
C MET A 397 42.19 -2.66 -25.02
N ASN A 398 43.03 -1.87 -25.68
CA ASN A 398 43.50 -0.64 -25.07
C ASN A 398 42.46 0.47 -25.16
N LEU A 399 42.08 1.06 -24.04
CA LEU A 399 41.04 2.12 -23.94
C LEU A 399 41.48 3.41 -24.64
N HIS A 400 42.78 3.67 -24.79
CA HIS A 400 43.27 4.85 -25.49
C HIS A 400 43.31 4.65 -27.03
N GLN A 401 43.15 3.41 -27.50
CA GLN A 401 43.05 3.06 -28.90
C GLN A 401 41.92 2.06 -29.13
N PRO A 402 40.65 2.47 -28.89
CA PRO A 402 39.55 1.55 -29.03
C PRO A 402 39.40 1.04 -30.46
N GLY A 403 39.00 -0.24 -30.57
CA GLY A 403 38.79 -0.91 -31.83
C GLY A 403 39.85 -1.99 -32.18
N LYS A 404 41.01 -1.99 -31.53
CA LYS A 404 41.98 -3.09 -31.63
C LYS A 404 41.78 -4.06 -30.46
N ILE A 405 40.93 -5.03 -30.65
CA ILE A 405 40.66 -6.10 -29.69
C ILE A 405 41.56 -7.32 -30.06
N ALA A 406 42.31 -7.83 -29.08
CA ALA A 406 43.15 -8.99 -29.28
C ALA A 406 42.73 -10.12 -28.31
N PRO A 407 42.51 -11.35 -28.78
CA PRO A 407 42.29 -12.50 -27.92
C PRO A 407 43.48 -12.73 -26.97
N LEU A 408 43.21 -13.04 -25.73
CA LEU A 408 44.24 -13.46 -24.77
C LEU A 408 44.71 -14.88 -25.14
N VAL A 409 45.98 -14.97 -25.53
CA VAL A 409 46.61 -16.26 -25.84
C VAL A 409 47.39 -16.72 -24.62
N VAL A 410 47.10 -17.91 -24.14
CA VAL A 410 47.85 -18.63 -23.09
C VAL A 410 48.35 -19.95 -23.62
N ASP A 411 49.03 -20.70 -22.78
CA ASP A 411 49.50 -22.04 -23.22
C ASP A 411 48.31 -22.96 -23.58
N ALA A 412 48.57 -23.93 -24.46
CA ALA A 412 47.58 -24.83 -25.04
C ALA A 412 46.80 -25.65 -23.97
N LYS A 413 47.39 -25.91 -22.81
CA LYS A 413 46.77 -26.64 -21.70
C LYS A 413 45.65 -25.85 -21.09
N HIS A 414 45.78 -24.52 -20.99
CA HIS A 414 44.85 -23.66 -20.28
C HIS A 414 43.87 -22.90 -21.19
N GLN A 415 44.15 -22.81 -22.51
CA GLN A 415 43.34 -21.98 -23.42
C GLN A 415 41.85 -22.31 -23.39
N HIS A 416 41.49 -23.60 -23.37
CA HIS A 416 40.12 -24.04 -23.36
C HIS A 416 39.39 -23.76 -22.03
N LEU A 417 40.14 -23.65 -20.92
CA LEU A 417 39.59 -23.37 -19.59
C LEU A 417 39.14 -21.92 -19.44
N LEU A 418 39.48 -21.02 -20.37
CA LEU A 418 39.12 -19.62 -20.41
C LEU A 418 37.85 -19.35 -21.21
N ASN A 419 37.23 -20.36 -21.82
CA ASN A 419 36.13 -20.19 -22.77
C ASN A 419 34.87 -19.53 -22.21
N PHE A 420 34.55 -19.69 -20.92
CA PHE A 420 33.37 -19.15 -20.29
C PHE A 420 33.76 -18.28 -19.09
N ALA A 421 34.17 -17.03 -19.37
CA ALA A 421 34.59 -16.10 -18.36
C ALA A 421 33.35 -15.46 -17.70
N GLY A 422 33.19 -15.63 -16.40
CA GLY A 422 32.08 -15.04 -15.58
C GLY A 422 32.53 -13.86 -14.74
N ALA A 423 33.83 -13.79 -14.36
CA ALA A 423 34.38 -12.70 -13.57
C ALA A 423 35.78 -12.33 -14.01
N LEU A 424 36.06 -11.05 -14.08
CA LEU A 424 37.40 -10.49 -14.32
C LEU A 424 37.68 -9.44 -13.23
N VAL A 425 38.85 -9.56 -12.55
CA VAL A 425 39.20 -8.64 -11.47
C VAL A 425 40.65 -8.26 -11.53
N TYR A 426 40.95 -6.98 -11.62
CA TYR A 426 42.30 -6.48 -11.51
C TYR A 426 42.80 -6.49 -10.06
N ASP A 427 43.94 -7.13 -9.80
CA ASP A 427 44.61 -7.14 -8.50
C ASP A 427 45.72 -6.07 -8.48
N PRO A 428 45.51 -4.93 -7.81
CA PRO A 428 46.51 -3.86 -7.76
C PRO A 428 47.72 -4.19 -6.87
N ILE A 429 47.63 -5.21 -6.00
CA ILE A 429 48.71 -5.61 -5.10
C ILE A 429 49.75 -6.43 -5.86
N ASN A 430 49.26 -7.32 -6.70
CA ASN A 430 50.12 -8.25 -7.42
C ASN A 430 50.32 -7.90 -8.92
N ASP A 431 49.76 -6.80 -9.40
CA ASP A 431 49.75 -6.34 -10.79
C ASP A 431 49.35 -7.48 -11.75
N GLY A 432 48.15 -8.00 -11.58
CA GLY A 432 47.64 -9.11 -12.35
C GLY A 432 46.12 -9.13 -12.45
N MET A 433 45.63 -10.04 -13.27
CA MET A 433 44.17 -10.24 -13.47
C MET A 433 43.73 -11.59 -12.92
N TRP A 434 42.70 -11.58 -12.07
CA TRP A 434 41.96 -12.78 -11.71
C TRP A 434 40.93 -13.09 -12.79
N LEU A 435 40.98 -14.31 -13.29
CA LEU A 435 40.10 -14.82 -14.35
C LEU A 435 39.22 -15.93 -13.79
N GLY A 436 37.99 -15.58 -13.47
CA GLY A 436 36.98 -16.55 -13.00
C GLY A 436 36.19 -17.10 -14.17
N THR A 437 36.24 -18.40 -14.34
CA THR A 437 35.58 -19.10 -15.45
C THR A 437 34.67 -20.21 -14.93
N ASN A 438 33.96 -20.86 -15.86
CA ASN A 438 33.18 -22.06 -15.49
C ASN A 438 34.06 -23.24 -15.08
N ASP A 439 35.29 -23.27 -15.56
CA ASP A 439 36.21 -24.40 -15.34
C ASP A 439 37.23 -24.17 -14.23
N GLY A 440 37.36 -22.93 -13.75
CA GLY A 440 38.30 -22.63 -12.67
C GLY A 440 38.47 -21.15 -12.39
N LEU A 441 39.33 -20.89 -11.41
CA LEU A 441 39.80 -19.55 -11.08
C LEU A 441 41.30 -19.48 -11.29
N PHE A 442 41.75 -18.56 -12.12
CA PHE A 442 43.14 -18.39 -12.56
C PHE A 442 43.65 -17.00 -12.26
N PHE A 443 44.95 -16.86 -12.14
CA PHE A 443 45.63 -15.56 -12.00
C PHE A 443 46.58 -15.34 -13.20
N TYR A 444 46.37 -14.24 -13.93
CA TYR A 444 47.23 -13.81 -15.02
C TYR A 444 48.20 -12.73 -14.55
N ASP A 445 49.50 -13.05 -14.50
CA ASP A 445 50.55 -12.11 -14.10
C ASP A 445 50.86 -11.18 -15.26
N LEU A 446 50.55 -9.89 -15.15
CA LEU A 446 50.73 -8.90 -16.21
C LEU A 446 52.19 -8.57 -16.51
N LYS A 447 53.11 -8.79 -15.57
CA LYS A 447 54.55 -8.57 -15.77
C LYS A 447 55.18 -9.72 -16.50
N ARG A 448 54.81 -10.96 -16.12
CA ARG A 448 55.36 -12.19 -16.71
C ARG A 448 54.62 -12.64 -17.97
N GLN A 449 53.46 -12.07 -18.22
CA GLN A 449 52.52 -12.47 -19.28
C GLN A 449 52.21 -13.98 -19.22
N GLN A 450 51.95 -14.48 -18.01
CA GLN A 450 51.79 -15.91 -17.77
C GLN A 450 50.53 -16.17 -16.92
N LEU A 451 49.78 -17.21 -17.33
CA LEU A 451 48.68 -17.74 -16.51
C LEU A 451 49.27 -18.64 -15.41
N ILE A 452 48.73 -18.47 -14.24
CA ILE A 452 49.12 -19.19 -13.01
C ILE A 452 47.87 -19.88 -12.43
N GLU A 453 48.00 -21.15 -12.07
CA GLU A 453 47.05 -21.84 -11.22
C GLU A 453 47.31 -21.39 -9.76
N PRO A 454 46.44 -20.57 -9.16
CA PRO A 454 46.77 -19.86 -7.94
C PRO A 454 46.73 -20.71 -6.67
N PHE A 455 46.23 -21.96 -6.76
CA PHE A 455 46.01 -22.81 -5.58
C PHE A 455 46.71 -24.15 -5.72
N LYS A 456 47.22 -24.64 -4.59
CA LYS A 456 47.82 -25.97 -4.50
C LYS A 456 46.76 -27.00 -4.18
N GLY A 457 46.47 -27.92 -5.09
CA GLY A 457 45.51 -28.98 -4.91
C GLY A 457 44.11 -28.67 -5.50
N CYS A 458 43.23 -29.66 -5.50
CA CYS A 458 41.94 -29.56 -6.16
C CYS A 458 40.90 -28.72 -5.39
N LEU A 459 41.11 -27.44 -5.29
CA LEU A 459 40.01 -26.52 -4.96
C LEU A 459 39.14 -26.39 -6.21
N ASN A 460 37.96 -26.97 -6.15
CA ASN A 460 36.98 -26.94 -7.24
C ASN A 460 36.22 -25.61 -7.28
N VAL A 461 36.94 -24.51 -7.54
CA VAL A 461 36.36 -23.18 -7.67
C VAL A 461 35.88 -22.99 -9.10
N ARG A 462 34.58 -23.10 -9.35
CA ARG A 462 33.99 -23.01 -10.70
C ARG A 462 32.82 -22.05 -10.73
N GLY A 463 32.51 -21.56 -11.95
CA GLY A 463 31.35 -20.72 -12.19
C GLY A 463 31.39 -19.40 -11.39
N CYS A 464 32.55 -18.75 -11.37
CA CYS A 464 32.75 -17.48 -10.66
C CYS A 464 32.03 -16.36 -11.39
N ILE A 465 31.23 -15.58 -10.66
CA ILE A 465 30.48 -14.44 -11.21
C ILE A 465 30.70 -13.18 -10.35
N GLY A 466 30.18 -13.13 -9.13
CA GLY A 466 30.33 -11.97 -8.26
C GLY A 466 31.74 -11.86 -7.68
N ASN A 467 32.21 -10.63 -7.49
CA ASN A 467 33.54 -10.41 -6.93
C ASN A 467 33.61 -9.07 -6.17
N LEU A 468 34.54 -8.97 -5.22
CA LEU A 468 34.86 -7.76 -4.48
C LEU A 468 36.27 -7.82 -3.92
N ILE A 469 37.06 -6.75 -4.10
CA ILE A 469 38.30 -6.55 -3.36
C ILE A 469 38.02 -5.70 -2.13
N THR A 470 38.37 -6.23 -0.97
CA THR A 470 38.21 -5.55 0.30
C THR A 470 39.37 -4.58 0.59
N PRO A 471 39.15 -3.52 1.42
CA PRO A 471 40.19 -2.53 1.71
C PRO A 471 41.45 -3.11 2.40
N ASP A 472 41.35 -4.23 3.10
CA ASP A 472 42.46 -4.94 3.73
C ASP A 472 43.26 -5.83 2.77
N GLY A 473 42.82 -5.92 1.52
CA GLY A 473 43.54 -6.64 0.46
C GLY A 473 43.16 -8.12 0.35
N LYS A 474 41.88 -8.43 0.50
CA LYS A 474 41.32 -9.75 0.20
C LYS A 474 40.43 -9.66 -1.01
N LEU A 475 40.42 -10.67 -1.84
CA LEU A 475 39.48 -10.87 -2.93
C LEU A 475 38.41 -11.86 -2.48
N LEU A 476 37.14 -11.41 -2.44
CA LEU A 476 35.97 -12.25 -2.29
C LEU A 476 35.44 -12.61 -3.68
N MET A 477 35.19 -13.87 -3.94
CA MET A 477 34.69 -14.38 -5.22
C MET A 477 33.53 -15.35 -4.98
N GLY A 478 32.38 -15.06 -5.56
CA GLY A 478 31.24 -15.97 -5.58
C GLY A 478 31.45 -17.10 -6.59
N CYS A 479 31.17 -18.33 -6.19
CA CYS A 479 31.32 -19.52 -7.03
C CYS A 479 30.09 -20.45 -6.86
N VAL A 480 29.99 -21.51 -7.66
CA VAL A 480 28.81 -22.39 -7.70
C VAL A 480 28.47 -23.03 -6.36
N GLN A 481 29.44 -23.24 -5.49
CA GLN A 481 29.23 -23.94 -4.22
C GLN A 481 29.59 -23.07 -3.00
N GLY A 482 29.44 -21.75 -3.09
CA GLY A 482 29.71 -20.84 -1.98
C GLY A 482 30.61 -19.67 -2.38
N MET A 483 31.53 -19.31 -1.50
CA MET A 483 32.44 -18.19 -1.67
C MET A 483 33.88 -18.59 -1.38
N VAL A 484 34.82 -18.03 -2.14
CA VAL A 484 36.26 -18.09 -1.80
C VAL A 484 36.74 -16.71 -1.38
N GLU A 485 37.61 -16.71 -0.39
CA GLU A 485 38.33 -15.54 0.09
C GLU A 485 39.82 -15.75 -0.14
N ILE A 486 40.43 -14.86 -0.89
CA ILE A 486 41.83 -14.93 -1.28
C ILE A 486 42.60 -13.79 -0.67
N ASN A 487 43.60 -14.08 0.13
CA ASN A 487 44.49 -13.06 0.68
C ASN A 487 45.52 -12.63 -0.40
N LEU A 488 45.29 -11.47 -1.01
CA LEU A 488 46.15 -10.93 -2.07
C LEU A 488 47.57 -10.62 -1.61
N LYS A 489 47.79 -10.38 -0.31
CA LYS A 489 49.12 -10.11 0.27
C LYS A 489 49.94 -11.37 0.54
N SER A 490 49.34 -12.55 0.43
CA SER A 490 49.93 -13.83 0.80
C SER A 490 50.71 -14.51 -0.34
N ARG A 491 50.78 -13.88 -1.54
CA ARG A 491 51.40 -14.49 -2.72
C ARG A 491 52.83 -15.00 -2.42
N SER A 492 53.05 -16.30 -2.60
CA SER A 492 54.34 -16.91 -2.31
C SER A 492 55.39 -16.52 -3.34
N ARG A 493 56.61 -16.10 -2.88
CA ARG A 493 57.74 -15.82 -3.78
C ARG A 493 58.24 -17.15 -4.42
N GLY A 494 58.06 -17.27 -5.73
CA GLY A 494 58.59 -18.40 -6.51
C GLY A 494 57.51 -19.33 -7.08
N LYS A 495 56.48 -19.67 -6.35
CA LYS A 495 55.41 -20.56 -6.81
C LYS A 495 54.14 -19.86 -7.30
N GLY A 496 53.96 -18.58 -6.93
CA GLY A 496 52.77 -17.81 -7.30
C GLY A 496 51.49 -18.19 -6.56
N GLU A 497 51.57 -19.06 -5.56
CA GLU A 497 50.40 -19.54 -4.78
C GLU A 497 49.88 -18.48 -3.79
N PHE A 498 48.56 -18.42 -3.59
CA PHE A 498 47.95 -17.54 -2.65
C PHE A 498 47.31 -18.34 -1.50
N ALA A 499 47.23 -17.74 -0.31
CA ALA A 499 46.41 -18.30 0.75
C ALA A 499 44.94 -18.05 0.43
N VAL A 500 44.15 -19.12 0.52
CA VAL A 500 42.72 -19.13 0.19
C VAL A 500 41.95 -19.76 1.32
N GLU A 501 40.82 -19.18 1.65
CA GLU A 501 39.81 -19.73 2.54
C GLU A 501 38.54 -19.99 1.73
N TYR A 502 38.06 -21.23 1.78
CA TYR A 502 36.87 -21.63 1.07
C TYR A 502 35.71 -21.74 2.04
N HIS A 503 34.61 -21.04 1.75
CA HIS A 503 33.40 -21.05 2.51
C HIS A 503 32.32 -21.83 1.75
N PRO A 504 32.25 -23.17 1.92
CA PRO A 504 31.28 -24.00 1.22
C PRO A 504 29.88 -23.78 1.81
N TYR A 505 28.87 -23.89 0.97
CA TYR A 505 27.49 -23.96 1.37
C TYR A 505 27.23 -25.24 2.20
N LYS A 506 26.60 -25.09 3.36
CA LYS A 506 26.15 -26.22 4.19
C LYS A 506 24.63 -26.20 4.27
N LEU A 507 23.97 -27.16 3.59
CA LEU A 507 22.51 -27.31 3.57
C LEU A 507 21.91 -27.50 4.97
N ASP A 508 22.65 -28.13 5.89
CA ASP A 508 22.17 -28.59 7.19
C ASP A 508 22.43 -27.56 8.32
N ASP A 509 23.13 -26.46 8.04
CA ASP A 509 23.40 -25.41 9.01
C ASP A 509 22.98 -24.04 8.49
N PRO A 510 21.75 -23.59 8.80
CA PRO A 510 21.26 -22.24 8.40
C PRO A 510 22.11 -21.11 8.99
N LYS A 511 22.92 -21.41 10.04
CA LYS A 511 23.81 -20.44 10.70
C LYS A 511 25.24 -20.46 10.12
N SER A 512 25.53 -21.34 9.16
CA SER A 512 26.87 -21.41 8.54
C SER A 512 27.27 -20.11 7.82
N GLY A 513 26.28 -19.22 7.57
CA GLY A 513 26.51 -17.89 6.98
C GLY A 513 27.01 -17.92 5.55
N VAL A 514 27.07 -19.09 4.93
CA VAL A 514 27.54 -19.25 3.54
C VAL A 514 26.42 -19.81 2.69
N ILE A 515 26.19 -19.16 1.58
CA ILE A 515 25.06 -19.30 0.70
C ILE A 515 25.51 -19.97 -0.57
N ASP A 516 24.65 -20.79 -1.13
CA ASP A 516 24.84 -21.32 -2.46
C ASP A 516 24.85 -20.17 -3.48
N LYS A 517 25.87 -20.16 -4.34
CA LYS A 517 26.03 -19.30 -5.51
C LYS A 517 25.79 -17.80 -5.24
N ILE A 518 26.79 -17.11 -4.75
CA ILE A 518 26.79 -15.65 -4.61
C ILE A 518 27.00 -15.04 -6.00
N LEU A 519 26.06 -14.17 -6.40
CA LEU A 519 26.04 -13.55 -7.73
C LEU A 519 26.60 -12.14 -7.74
N SER A 520 26.50 -11.41 -6.61
CA SER A 520 26.91 -10.02 -6.55
C SER A 520 27.40 -9.63 -5.16
N PHE A 521 28.27 -8.62 -5.12
CA PHE A 521 28.81 -8.03 -3.90
C PHE A 521 28.74 -6.51 -3.97
N CYS A 522 28.55 -5.86 -2.84
CA CYS A 522 28.69 -4.42 -2.68
C CYS A 522 29.35 -4.10 -1.34
N LEU A 523 30.43 -3.36 -1.36
CA LEU A 523 31.02 -2.76 -0.18
C LEU A 523 30.37 -1.39 0.04
N ALA A 524 29.58 -1.27 1.09
CA ALA A 524 28.93 -0.03 1.43
C ALA A 524 29.90 0.94 2.14
N LYS A 525 29.60 2.24 2.11
CA LYS A 525 30.39 3.31 2.72
C LYS A 525 30.56 3.15 4.24
N ASP A 526 29.60 2.48 4.91
CA ASP A 526 29.66 2.16 6.33
C ASP A 526 30.56 0.96 6.67
N GLY A 527 31.19 0.34 5.66
CA GLY A 527 32.09 -0.80 5.78
C GLY A 527 31.42 -2.16 5.80
N LYS A 528 30.08 -2.22 5.69
CA LYS A 528 29.37 -3.49 5.52
C LYS A 528 29.51 -4.04 4.12
N ILE A 529 29.56 -5.34 4.01
CA ILE A 529 29.52 -6.05 2.73
C ILE A 529 28.15 -6.65 2.53
N TRP A 530 27.53 -6.29 1.41
CA TRP A 530 26.26 -6.85 0.98
C TRP A 530 26.49 -7.91 -0.09
N LEU A 531 25.82 -9.04 0.04
CA LEU A 531 25.94 -10.18 -0.87
C LEU A 531 24.58 -10.52 -1.44
N GLY A 532 24.54 -10.63 -2.75
CA GLY A 532 23.37 -11.09 -3.48
C GLY A 532 23.52 -12.56 -3.87
N SER A 533 22.52 -13.35 -3.56
CA SER A 533 22.51 -14.80 -3.81
C SER A 533 21.57 -15.20 -4.93
N ASN A 534 21.69 -16.44 -5.36
CA ASN A 534 20.79 -17.08 -6.32
C ASN A 534 19.65 -17.80 -5.56
N GLY A 535 18.54 -17.10 -5.31
CA GLY A 535 17.33 -17.66 -4.71
C GLY A 535 17.22 -17.55 -3.19
N TYR A 536 18.26 -17.04 -2.48
CA TYR A 536 18.25 -16.93 -1.02
C TYR A 536 18.19 -15.47 -0.52
N GLY A 537 18.09 -14.48 -1.42
CA GLY A 537 17.96 -13.08 -1.10
C GLY A 537 19.25 -12.31 -0.91
N LEU A 538 19.16 -11.26 -0.10
CA LEU A 538 20.24 -10.32 0.21
C LEU A 538 20.80 -10.63 1.60
N TYR A 539 22.13 -10.60 1.72
CA TYR A 539 22.83 -10.84 2.98
C TYR A 539 23.73 -9.67 3.35
N CYS A 540 23.81 -9.38 4.65
CA CYS A 540 24.67 -8.36 5.21
C CYS A 540 25.73 -8.98 6.11
N TYR A 541 27.00 -8.65 5.87
CA TYR A 541 28.14 -9.02 6.70
C TYR A 541 28.83 -7.78 7.25
N ASN A 542 29.09 -7.77 8.56
CA ASN A 542 30.10 -6.87 9.12
C ASN A 542 31.47 -7.44 8.81
N TYR A 543 32.26 -6.64 8.12
CA TYR A 543 33.65 -6.97 7.82
C TYR A 543 34.56 -6.06 8.64
N ASN A 544 35.13 -6.57 9.71
CA ASN A 544 36.06 -5.86 10.58
C ASN A 544 37.42 -6.60 10.69
N LYS A 545 38.38 -6.01 11.40
CA LYS A 545 39.70 -6.59 11.56
C LYS A 545 39.73 -7.93 12.34
N GLU A 546 38.67 -8.24 13.08
CA GLU A 546 38.55 -9.43 13.95
C GLU A 546 37.86 -10.61 13.23
N GLY A 547 37.34 -10.41 12.03
CA GLY A 547 36.69 -11.45 11.23
C GLY A 547 35.33 -11.01 10.67
N LYS A 548 34.68 -11.93 9.95
CA LYS A 548 33.34 -11.73 9.37
C LYS A 548 32.28 -12.17 10.33
N THR A 549 31.36 -11.27 10.63
CA THR A 549 30.18 -11.61 11.39
C THR A 549 28.95 -11.46 10.49
N PHE A 550 28.22 -12.57 10.31
CA PHE A 550 26.90 -12.50 9.70
C PHE A 550 25.99 -11.61 10.53
N VAL A 551 25.37 -10.63 9.89
CA VAL A 551 24.50 -9.69 10.59
C VAL A 551 23.04 -10.06 10.35
N LYS A 552 22.60 -10.14 9.08
CA LYS A 552 21.20 -10.32 8.72
C LYS A 552 21.00 -10.77 7.28
N SER A 553 19.87 -11.42 7.02
CA SER A 553 19.40 -11.73 5.68
C SER A 553 18.03 -11.12 5.42
N PHE A 554 17.77 -10.80 4.14
CA PHE A 554 16.53 -10.22 3.67
C PHE A 554 16.04 -10.98 2.44
N THR A 555 14.75 -11.26 2.42
CA THR A 555 14.08 -12.01 1.37
C THR A 555 12.83 -11.28 0.87
N THR A 556 12.07 -11.89 -0.01
CA THR A 556 10.76 -11.39 -0.42
C THR A 556 9.80 -11.20 0.76
N ASN A 557 9.98 -11.95 1.86
CA ASN A 557 9.19 -11.75 3.09
C ASN A 557 9.47 -10.40 3.77
N ASN A 558 10.61 -9.77 3.48
CA ASN A 558 11.00 -8.46 4.01
C ASN A 558 10.74 -7.33 3.01
N GLY A 559 10.25 -7.62 1.79
CA GLY A 559 9.97 -6.63 0.76
C GLY A 559 10.92 -6.61 -0.43
N LEU A 560 11.93 -7.48 -0.46
CA LEU A 560 12.79 -7.65 -1.64
C LEU A 560 11.94 -8.16 -2.82
N ALA A 561 12.14 -7.58 -4.02
CA ALA A 561 11.35 -7.92 -5.21
C ALA A 561 11.45 -9.40 -5.60
N ASN A 562 12.66 -9.97 -5.53
CA ASN A 562 12.90 -11.38 -5.80
C ASN A 562 14.15 -11.86 -5.04
N ASN A 563 14.18 -13.13 -4.64
CA ASN A 563 15.28 -13.70 -3.87
C ASN A 563 16.56 -13.98 -4.69
N THR A 564 16.50 -13.86 -6.01
CA THR A 564 17.69 -13.94 -6.88
C THR A 564 18.23 -12.54 -7.14
N VAL A 565 19.34 -12.18 -6.48
CA VAL A 565 19.95 -10.85 -6.52
C VAL A 565 21.14 -10.85 -7.45
N LYS A 566 21.02 -10.19 -8.60
CA LYS A 566 22.00 -10.22 -9.70
C LYS A 566 22.97 -9.03 -9.70
N GLY A 567 22.60 -7.92 -9.08
CA GLY A 567 23.46 -6.75 -8.97
C GLY A 567 23.11 -5.90 -7.77
N ILE A 568 24.11 -5.30 -7.11
CA ILE A 568 23.93 -4.41 -5.97
C ILE A 568 24.86 -3.22 -6.13
N VAL A 569 24.33 -2.00 -6.03
CA VAL A 569 25.13 -0.77 -6.00
C VAL A 569 24.59 0.18 -4.92
N GLU A 570 25.50 0.89 -4.26
CA GLU A 570 25.14 1.93 -3.29
C GLU A 570 25.14 3.31 -3.95
N ASP A 571 24.09 4.10 -3.75
CA ASP A 571 24.02 5.47 -4.25
C ASP A 571 24.75 6.48 -3.34
N ASN A 572 24.61 7.78 -3.67
CA ASN A 572 25.26 8.84 -2.89
C ASN A 572 24.64 9.04 -1.50
N GLN A 573 23.40 8.62 -1.31
CA GLN A 573 22.62 8.76 -0.06
C GLN A 573 22.76 7.53 0.84
N GLY A 574 23.43 6.46 0.40
CA GLY A 574 23.60 5.22 1.13
C GLY A 574 22.45 4.24 0.93
N MET A 575 21.61 4.44 -0.08
CA MET A 575 20.57 3.50 -0.47
C MET A 575 21.19 2.43 -1.39
N LEU A 576 20.77 1.17 -1.22
CA LEU A 576 21.20 0.08 -2.08
C LEU A 576 20.19 -0.16 -3.20
N TRP A 577 20.67 -0.06 -4.43
CA TRP A 577 19.92 -0.41 -5.63
C TRP A 577 20.21 -1.87 -5.98
N ILE A 578 19.19 -2.69 -5.95
CA ILE A 578 19.29 -4.15 -6.00
C ILE A 578 18.55 -4.65 -7.23
N ALA A 579 19.29 -5.03 -8.25
CA ALA A 579 18.78 -5.64 -9.46
C ALA A 579 18.50 -7.13 -9.21
N THR A 580 17.27 -7.56 -9.41
CA THR A 580 16.86 -8.95 -9.15
C THR A 580 16.40 -9.67 -10.42
N ASP A 581 16.05 -10.93 -10.31
CA ASP A 581 15.51 -11.70 -11.44
C ASP A 581 14.08 -11.27 -11.83
N ASN A 582 13.37 -10.60 -10.93
CA ASN A 582 12.06 -10.03 -11.21
C ASN A 582 11.83 -8.77 -10.36
N GLY A 583 12.19 -7.61 -10.90
CA GLY A 583 12.05 -6.30 -10.29
C GLY A 583 13.34 -5.71 -9.74
N LEU A 584 13.29 -4.39 -9.56
CA LEU A 584 14.33 -3.59 -8.92
C LEU A 584 13.90 -3.29 -7.49
N SER A 585 14.78 -3.53 -6.52
CA SER A 585 14.55 -3.08 -5.14
C SER A 585 15.50 -1.95 -4.76
N ILE A 586 15.01 -0.92 -4.09
CA ILE A 586 15.83 0.08 -3.44
C ILE A 586 15.69 -0.14 -1.94
N PHE A 587 16.79 -0.43 -1.26
CA PHE A 587 16.83 -0.77 0.14
C PHE A 587 17.45 0.36 0.95
N ASN A 588 16.77 0.75 2.02
CA ASN A 588 17.31 1.67 3.01
C ASN A 588 17.93 0.90 4.17
N PRO A 589 19.28 0.88 4.31
CA PRO A 589 19.92 0.11 5.37
C PRO A 589 19.67 0.65 6.79
N LYS A 590 19.23 1.91 6.93
CA LYS A 590 18.96 2.53 8.24
C LYS A 590 17.61 2.10 8.81
N THR A 591 16.59 2.03 7.96
CA THR A 591 15.22 1.65 8.35
C THR A 591 14.92 0.19 8.05
N GLU A 592 15.80 -0.47 7.30
CA GLU A 592 15.65 -1.85 6.81
C GLU A 592 14.40 -2.04 5.95
N THR A 593 14.02 -1.03 5.18
CA THR A 593 12.83 -1.03 4.32
C THR A 593 13.21 -1.14 2.85
N PHE A 594 12.36 -1.83 2.09
CA PHE A 594 12.49 -2.00 0.64
C PHE A 594 11.42 -1.20 -0.09
N SER A 595 11.81 -0.62 -1.23
CA SER A 595 10.91 -0.13 -2.28
C SER A 595 11.16 -0.96 -3.51
N SER A 596 10.18 -1.70 -3.95
CA SER A 596 10.32 -2.59 -5.10
C SER A 596 9.56 -2.05 -6.31
N TYR A 597 10.18 -2.13 -7.47
CA TYR A 597 9.70 -1.59 -8.75
C TYR A 597 9.67 -2.69 -9.80
N SER A 598 8.66 -2.63 -10.64
CA SER A 598 8.42 -3.53 -11.76
C SER A 598 8.30 -2.76 -13.08
N ARG A 599 8.00 -3.45 -14.15
CA ARG A 599 7.65 -2.82 -15.44
C ARG A 599 6.42 -1.92 -15.33
N GLU A 600 5.47 -2.27 -14.48
CA GLU A 600 4.26 -1.47 -14.23
C GLU A 600 4.59 -0.12 -13.57
N ASP A 601 5.66 -0.07 -12.78
CA ASP A 601 6.19 1.15 -12.18
C ASP A 601 7.07 1.98 -13.13
N GLY A 602 7.21 1.53 -14.37
CA GLY A 602 7.90 2.24 -15.44
C GLY A 602 9.34 1.82 -15.67
N LEU A 603 9.78 0.64 -15.22
CA LEU A 603 11.03 0.06 -15.65
C LEU A 603 10.94 -0.39 -17.13
N LEU A 604 12.06 -0.42 -17.82
CA LEU A 604 12.15 -0.96 -19.18
C LEU A 604 11.77 -2.45 -19.21
N SER A 605 12.32 -3.20 -18.24
CA SER A 605 12.01 -4.60 -17.97
C SER A 605 12.09 -4.85 -16.47
N SER A 606 11.37 -5.87 -15.98
CA SER A 606 11.52 -6.38 -14.61
C SER A 606 12.65 -7.42 -14.49
N GLN A 607 13.18 -7.95 -15.60
CA GLN A 607 14.19 -8.99 -15.59
C GLN A 607 15.60 -8.39 -15.81
N PHE A 608 16.38 -8.37 -14.73
CA PHE A 608 17.78 -7.95 -14.78
C PHE A 608 18.69 -9.13 -15.12
N TYR A 609 19.87 -8.82 -15.67
CA TYR A 609 20.83 -9.85 -16.02
C TYR A 609 22.01 -9.87 -15.05
N PHE A 610 22.97 -10.80 -15.23
CA PHE A 610 24.17 -10.87 -14.38
C PHE A 610 24.97 -9.58 -14.45
N ASN A 611 25.61 -9.19 -13.35
CA ASN A 611 26.28 -7.89 -13.23
C ASN A 611 25.35 -6.70 -13.59
N GLY A 612 24.06 -6.86 -13.32
CA GLY A 612 22.96 -5.99 -13.78
C GLY A 612 22.93 -4.60 -13.17
N ALA A 613 23.91 -4.18 -12.36
CA ALA A 613 23.95 -2.84 -11.79
C ALA A 613 25.40 -2.36 -11.64
N ILE A 614 25.70 -1.16 -12.14
CA ILE A 614 26.97 -0.47 -11.89
C ILE A 614 26.73 1.01 -11.59
N ARG A 615 27.73 1.65 -11.03
CA ARG A 615 27.77 3.09 -10.77
C ARG A 615 29.03 3.70 -11.36
N ASP A 616 28.88 4.82 -12.06
CA ASP A 616 30.04 5.56 -12.59
C ASP A 616 30.70 6.44 -11.51
N ALA A 617 31.82 7.03 -11.86
CA ALA A 617 32.58 7.94 -10.98
C ALA A 617 31.81 9.19 -10.57
N LYS A 618 30.77 9.60 -11.33
CA LYS A 618 29.90 10.74 -11.04
C LYS A 618 28.71 10.36 -10.16
N GLY A 619 28.53 9.09 -9.90
CA GLY A 619 27.45 8.56 -9.08
C GLY A 619 26.18 8.19 -9.87
N LYS A 620 26.20 8.26 -11.20
CA LYS A 620 25.08 7.81 -12.04
C LYS A 620 25.03 6.30 -12.06
N ILE A 621 23.83 5.75 -11.82
CA ILE A 621 23.58 4.31 -11.77
C ILE A 621 23.09 3.85 -13.14
N TYR A 622 23.61 2.72 -13.59
CA TYR A 622 23.21 2.03 -14.81
C TYR A 622 22.75 0.63 -14.47
N LEU A 623 21.63 0.23 -15.07
CA LEU A 623 20.94 -1.04 -14.81
C LEU A 623 20.75 -1.80 -16.12
N GLY A 624 21.34 -2.99 -16.21
CA GLY A 624 21.27 -3.87 -17.38
C GLY A 624 20.10 -4.86 -17.28
N THR A 625 19.28 -4.92 -18.32
CA THR A 625 18.11 -5.81 -18.41
C THR A 625 18.18 -6.70 -19.64
N ASP A 626 17.24 -7.62 -19.76
CA ASP A 626 17.05 -8.46 -20.96
C ASP A 626 16.58 -7.67 -22.20
N GLU A 627 15.97 -6.48 -22.03
CA GLU A 627 15.48 -5.63 -23.12
C GLU A 627 16.40 -4.43 -23.42
N GLY A 628 17.48 -4.23 -22.65
CA GLY A 628 18.39 -3.11 -22.85
C GLY A 628 18.98 -2.56 -21.56
N LEU A 629 19.37 -1.27 -21.61
CA LEU A 629 20.03 -0.55 -20.54
C LEU A 629 19.15 0.59 -20.02
N MET A 630 19.08 0.74 -18.71
CA MET A 630 18.50 1.89 -18.04
C MET A 630 19.56 2.71 -17.33
N ALA A 631 19.46 4.04 -17.39
CA ALA A 631 20.27 4.94 -16.58
C ALA A 631 19.38 5.75 -15.65
N VAL A 632 19.73 5.79 -14.36
CA VAL A 632 19.01 6.58 -13.36
C VAL A 632 19.43 8.02 -13.48
N THR A 633 18.49 8.93 -13.79
CA THR A 633 18.71 10.36 -13.92
C THR A 633 18.26 11.14 -12.69
N GLY A 634 17.39 10.56 -11.87
CA GLY A 634 16.93 11.16 -10.63
C GLY A 634 15.87 10.31 -9.92
N VAL A 635 15.57 10.74 -8.70
CA VAL A 635 14.43 10.25 -7.90
C VAL A 635 13.53 11.44 -7.58
N ASN A 636 12.25 11.32 -7.89
CA ASN A 636 11.29 12.38 -7.60
C ASN A 636 10.77 12.23 -6.15
N HIS A 637 11.29 13.04 -5.26
CA HIS A 637 10.90 13.03 -3.83
C HIS A 637 9.55 13.75 -3.57
N ALA A 638 9.01 14.50 -4.53
CA ALA A 638 7.76 15.24 -4.34
C ALA A 638 6.52 14.32 -4.19
N VAL A 639 6.59 13.10 -4.69
CA VAL A 639 5.48 12.13 -4.71
C VAL A 639 5.11 11.62 -3.30
N HIS A 640 5.97 11.77 -2.31
CA HIS A 640 5.78 11.19 -0.96
C HIS A 640 5.01 12.03 0.04
N ASN A 641 4.73 13.30 -0.26
CA ASN A 641 4.20 14.24 0.73
C ASN A 641 2.69 14.11 1.00
N LEU A 642 1.99 13.21 0.35
CA LEU A 642 0.53 13.19 0.28
C LEU A 642 -0.12 11.97 0.92
N ALA A 643 0.66 11.08 1.54
CA ALA A 643 0.11 9.93 2.25
C ALA A 643 -0.84 10.40 3.37
N ARG A 644 -2.06 9.85 3.39
CA ARG A 644 -3.09 10.07 4.42
C ARG A 644 -3.50 8.73 4.97
N LEU A 645 -2.78 8.26 5.97
CA LEU A 645 -3.09 6.96 6.57
C LEU A 645 -4.49 6.96 7.18
N ARG A 646 -5.33 6.00 6.79
CA ARG A 646 -6.72 5.82 7.23
C ARG A 646 -7.04 4.35 7.41
N PHE A 647 -7.94 4.06 8.35
CA PHE A 647 -8.70 2.82 8.31
C PHE A 647 -9.73 2.92 7.18
N THR A 648 -9.95 1.84 6.43
CA THR A 648 -10.77 1.91 5.21
C THR A 648 -11.98 1.01 5.24
N GLU A 649 -11.91 -0.14 5.94
CA GLU A 649 -13.00 -1.07 6.07
C GLU A 649 -12.88 -1.92 7.34
N LEU A 650 -14.01 -2.28 7.95
CA LEU A 650 -14.12 -3.25 9.02
C LEU A 650 -14.99 -4.41 8.56
N LEU A 651 -14.48 -5.63 8.68
CA LEU A 651 -15.26 -6.84 8.54
C LEU A 651 -15.40 -7.53 9.89
N VAL A 652 -16.60 -7.97 10.24
CA VAL A 652 -16.84 -8.88 11.35
C VAL A 652 -17.45 -10.15 10.78
N ASP A 653 -16.86 -11.28 11.08
CA ASP A 653 -17.21 -12.61 10.51
C ASP A 653 -17.27 -12.60 8.96
N ASN A 654 -16.34 -11.87 8.33
CA ASN A 654 -16.23 -11.62 6.88
C ASN A 654 -17.44 -10.86 6.27
N GLN A 655 -18.22 -10.16 7.09
CA GLN A 655 -19.27 -9.26 6.62
C GLN A 655 -18.84 -7.81 6.86
N PRO A 656 -19.06 -6.91 5.88
CA PRO A 656 -18.73 -5.50 6.04
C PRO A 656 -19.63 -4.86 7.12
N VAL A 657 -19.00 -4.03 7.95
CA VAL A 657 -19.67 -3.30 9.04
C VAL A 657 -19.72 -1.82 8.68
N PHE A 658 -20.89 -1.23 8.80
CA PHE A 658 -21.13 0.17 8.53
C PHE A 658 -21.42 0.95 9.82
N ALA A 659 -21.24 2.26 9.77
CA ALA A 659 -21.59 3.15 10.87
C ALA A 659 -23.09 3.04 11.26
N GLY A 660 -23.39 3.30 12.55
CA GLY A 660 -24.71 3.13 13.11
C GLY A 660 -25.07 1.67 13.47
N SER A 661 -24.09 0.75 13.43
CA SER A 661 -24.20 -0.62 13.92
C SER A 661 -23.75 -0.73 15.37
N ASP A 662 -23.97 -1.90 15.99
CA ASP A 662 -23.47 -2.20 17.35
C ASP A 662 -21.92 -2.18 17.44
N TYR A 663 -21.24 -2.20 16.30
CA TYR A 663 -19.79 -2.23 16.19
C TYR A 663 -19.15 -0.84 15.99
N LEU A 664 -19.84 0.06 15.29
CA LEU A 664 -19.33 1.37 14.85
C LEU A 664 -20.40 2.46 14.94
N ASP A 665 -20.11 3.53 15.65
CA ASP A 665 -20.95 4.73 15.67
C ASP A 665 -20.75 5.59 14.40
N ASP A 666 -19.47 5.82 14.03
CA ASP A 666 -19.04 6.60 12.88
C ASP A 666 -18.37 5.69 11.83
N ASP A 667 -18.16 6.18 10.60
CA ASP A 667 -17.36 5.44 9.58
C ASP A 667 -15.97 5.10 10.12
N ILE A 668 -15.49 3.89 9.81
CA ILE A 668 -14.20 3.38 10.30
C ILE A 668 -13.04 4.34 10.03
N SER A 669 -13.10 5.12 8.95
CA SER A 669 -12.03 6.05 8.56
C SER A 669 -11.80 7.19 9.56
N ILE A 670 -12.80 7.46 10.41
CA ILE A 670 -12.78 8.52 11.44
C ILE A 670 -13.19 8.02 12.82
N ALA A 671 -13.60 6.76 12.93
CA ALA A 671 -14.03 6.15 14.18
C ALA A 671 -12.91 6.17 15.23
N LYS A 672 -13.25 6.53 16.45
CA LYS A 672 -12.31 6.50 17.58
C LYS A 672 -12.40 5.21 18.37
N ARG A 673 -13.49 4.47 18.24
CA ARG A 673 -13.76 3.24 18.98
C ARG A 673 -14.45 2.21 18.10
N LEU A 674 -14.04 0.96 18.27
CA LEU A 674 -14.71 -0.23 17.77
C LEU A 674 -15.26 -1.02 18.95
N CYS A 675 -16.48 -1.55 18.82
CA CYS A 675 -17.08 -2.47 19.78
C CYS A 675 -17.16 -3.85 19.13
N ILE A 676 -16.38 -4.81 19.60
CA ILE A 676 -16.37 -6.21 19.13
C ILE A 676 -16.97 -7.07 20.23
N HIS A 677 -17.69 -8.15 19.86
CA HIS A 677 -18.23 -9.08 20.82
C HIS A 677 -17.33 -10.32 20.96
N GLU A 678 -17.16 -10.82 22.16
CA GLU A 678 -16.40 -12.07 22.39
C GLU A 678 -17.03 -13.26 21.64
N SER A 679 -18.29 -13.15 21.19
CA SER A 679 -18.98 -14.12 20.36
C SER A 679 -18.54 -14.13 18.90
N ASP A 680 -17.94 -13.06 18.43
CA ASP A 680 -17.54 -12.91 17.04
C ASP A 680 -16.34 -13.80 16.76
N LYS A 681 -16.38 -14.57 15.68
CA LYS A 681 -15.32 -15.53 15.33
C LYS A 681 -14.06 -14.85 14.86
N SER A 682 -14.20 -13.71 14.19
CA SER A 682 -13.07 -12.93 13.72
C SER A 682 -13.51 -11.53 13.30
N PHE A 683 -12.56 -10.59 13.36
CA PHE A 683 -12.73 -9.30 12.72
C PHE A 683 -11.45 -8.94 11.93
N THR A 684 -11.62 -8.18 10.86
CA THR A 684 -10.53 -7.73 9.99
C THR A 684 -10.62 -6.23 9.83
N ILE A 685 -9.51 -5.54 10.07
CA ILE A 685 -9.39 -4.09 9.88
C ILE A 685 -8.52 -3.85 8.66
N PHE A 686 -9.06 -3.13 7.68
CA PHE A 686 -8.33 -2.66 6.50
C PHE A 686 -7.84 -1.23 6.73
N PHE A 687 -6.75 -0.89 6.10
CA PHE A 687 -6.16 0.44 6.16
C PHE A 687 -5.38 0.75 4.90
N SER A 688 -5.26 2.03 4.59
CA SER A 688 -4.49 2.52 3.45
C SER A 688 -3.87 3.88 3.77
N ALA A 689 -2.71 4.13 3.20
CA ALA A 689 -2.08 5.46 3.23
C ALA A 689 -2.72 6.42 2.22
N LEU A 690 -3.72 5.99 1.46
CA LEU A 690 -4.38 6.73 0.38
C LEU A 690 -3.38 7.42 -0.56
N ASN A 691 -2.24 6.77 -0.77
CA ASN A 691 -1.18 7.22 -1.66
C ASN A 691 -1.34 6.53 -3.01
N TYR A 692 -2.08 7.15 -3.90
CA TYR A 692 -2.38 6.60 -5.22
C TYR A 692 -1.20 6.69 -6.20
N GLY A 693 -0.12 7.40 -5.86
CA GLY A 693 1.06 7.55 -6.71
C GLY A 693 1.93 6.31 -6.75
N SER A 694 1.91 5.51 -5.70
CA SER A 694 2.80 4.37 -5.55
C SER A 694 2.28 3.42 -4.48
N GLU A 695 1.34 2.58 -4.87
CA GLU A 695 0.65 1.63 -3.98
C GLU A 695 1.59 0.62 -3.30
N SER A 696 2.72 0.29 -3.95
CA SER A 696 3.71 -0.66 -3.45
C SER A 696 4.81 -0.05 -2.58
N GLN A 697 4.82 1.27 -2.35
CA GLN A 697 5.99 1.99 -1.84
C GLN A 697 5.81 2.53 -0.43
N GLY A 698 5.66 1.64 0.51
CA GLY A 698 5.66 1.94 1.93
C GLY A 698 5.51 0.67 2.74
N VAL A 699 5.98 0.73 3.96
CA VAL A 699 5.90 -0.38 4.88
C VAL A 699 4.82 -0.09 5.91
N TYR A 700 3.91 -1.03 6.08
CA TYR A 700 2.93 -1.00 7.15
C TYR A 700 3.42 -1.87 8.30
N LEU A 701 3.34 -1.32 9.51
CA LEU A 701 3.50 -2.06 10.74
C LEU A 701 2.23 -1.89 11.57
N TYR A 702 1.88 -2.91 12.31
CA TYR A 702 0.72 -2.86 13.19
C TYR A 702 1.03 -3.43 14.57
N ARG A 703 0.21 -3.11 15.54
CA ARG A 703 0.14 -3.78 16.82
C ARG A 703 -1.23 -3.58 17.47
N MET A 704 -1.63 -4.53 18.28
CA MET A 704 -2.78 -4.42 19.19
C MET A 704 -2.25 -4.23 20.61
N LYS A 705 -2.15 -2.99 21.08
CA LYS A 705 -1.74 -2.71 22.46
C LYS A 705 -2.69 -3.39 23.46
N GLY A 706 -2.12 -4.04 24.46
CA GLY A 706 -2.84 -4.88 25.40
C GLY A 706 -2.92 -6.35 24.99
N TYR A 707 -2.50 -6.69 23.76
CA TYR A 707 -2.42 -8.05 23.26
C TYR A 707 -1.03 -8.37 22.68
N GLU A 708 -0.48 -7.44 21.89
CA GLU A 708 0.85 -7.52 21.27
C GLU A 708 1.76 -6.44 21.87
N ASN A 709 3.02 -6.80 22.22
CA ASN A 709 3.98 -5.86 22.79
C ASN A 709 4.76 -5.09 21.71
N ASP A 710 5.11 -5.76 20.60
CA ASP A 710 5.98 -5.24 19.56
C ASP A 710 5.23 -4.92 18.28
N TRP A 711 5.84 -4.06 17.45
CA TRP A 711 5.35 -3.78 16.11
C TRP A 711 5.59 -4.98 15.19
N VAL A 712 4.56 -5.41 14.50
CA VAL A 712 4.61 -6.48 13.49
C VAL A 712 4.60 -5.87 12.10
N GLN A 713 5.61 -6.17 11.30
CA GLN A 713 5.68 -5.70 9.92
C GLN A 713 4.82 -6.56 9.01
N LEU A 714 4.01 -5.92 8.18
CA LEU A 714 3.20 -6.58 7.15
C LEU A 714 4.04 -6.89 5.91
N LYS A 715 3.61 -7.91 5.18
CA LYS A 715 4.18 -8.24 3.88
C LYS A 715 3.81 -7.16 2.86
N PRO A 716 4.65 -6.91 1.83
CA PRO A 716 4.30 -6.01 0.74
C PRO A 716 2.95 -6.35 0.11
N GLY A 717 2.14 -5.33 -0.13
CA GLY A 717 0.78 -5.50 -0.67
C GLY A 717 -0.28 -5.95 0.35
N GLN A 718 0.09 -6.24 1.58
CA GLN A 718 -0.86 -6.52 2.65
C GLN A 718 -1.26 -5.23 3.35
N HIS A 719 -2.56 -4.95 3.40
CA HIS A 719 -3.16 -3.72 3.94
C HIS A 719 -4.33 -4.02 4.89
N SER A 720 -4.33 -5.22 5.46
CA SER A 720 -5.34 -5.63 6.44
C SER A 720 -4.76 -6.56 7.49
N VAL A 721 -5.36 -6.56 8.67
CA VAL A 721 -5.03 -7.44 9.79
C VAL A 721 -6.29 -8.10 10.29
N ARG A 722 -6.22 -9.41 10.45
CA ARG A 722 -7.31 -10.24 10.98
C ARG A 722 -6.97 -10.76 12.36
N TYR A 723 -7.89 -10.58 13.28
CA TYR A 723 -7.86 -11.19 14.61
C TYR A 723 -8.96 -12.24 14.74
N SER A 724 -8.63 -13.40 15.28
CA SER A 724 -9.57 -14.46 15.64
C SER A 724 -9.70 -14.45 17.14
N THR A 725 -10.90 -14.21 17.67
CA THR A 725 -11.23 -14.26 19.11
C THR A 725 -10.23 -13.55 20.03
N LEU A 726 -10.48 -12.27 20.29
CA LEU A 726 -9.80 -11.55 21.38
C LEU A 726 -10.56 -11.77 22.69
N PRO A 727 -9.87 -11.96 23.85
CA PRO A 727 -10.51 -11.94 25.15
C PRO A 727 -11.26 -10.64 25.41
N ALA A 728 -12.32 -10.70 26.26
CA ALA A 728 -13.02 -9.50 26.69
C ALA A 728 -12.04 -8.52 27.36
N GLY A 729 -12.04 -7.27 26.93
CA GLY A 729 -11.10 -6.26 27.40
C GLY A 729 -11.13 -4.99 26.57
N SER A 730 -10.20 -4.09 26.90
CA SER A 730 -9.98 -2.85 26.15
C SER A 730 -8.58 -2.89 25.56
N TYR A 731 -8.50 -2.68 24.26
CA TYR A 731 -7.29 -2.72 23.45
C TYR A 731 -7.19 -1.45 22.62
N GLN A 732 -6.02 -1.19 22.05
CA GLN A 732 -5.83 -0.13 21.06
C GLN A 732 -5.13 -0.72 19.85
N PHE A 733 -5.80 -0.72 18.70
CA PHE A 733 -5.21 -1.11 17.43
C PHE A 733 -4.49 0.08 16.82
N GLU A 734 -3.21 -0.10 16.53
CA GLU A 734 -2.36 0.92 15.92
C GLU A 734 -1.79 0.43 14.60
N VAL A 735 -1.75 1.32 13.62
CA VAL A 735 -1.07 1.10 12.34
C VAL A 735 -0.09 2.24 12.12
N LYS A 736 1.12 1.87 11.75
CA LYS A 736 2.20 2.77 11.36
C LYS A 736 2.48 2.58 9.88
N TYR A 737 2.58 3.67 9.14
CA TYR A 737 3.03 3.71 7.76
C TYR A 737 4.37 4.45 7.65
N ILE A 738 5.35 3.81 7.01
CA ILE A 738 6.66 4.38 6.76
C ILE A 738 6.82 4.50 5.24
N PRO A 739 6.87 5.73 4.70
CA PRO A 739 7.16 5.96 3.28
C PRO A 739 8.57 5.47 2.93
N SER A 740 8.74 4.90 1.75
CA SER A 740 9.96 4.21 1.35
C SER A 740 11.23 5.06 1.29
N PHE A 741 11.11 6.35 0.95
CA PHE A 741 12.27 7.24 0.78
C PHE A 741 12.39 8.32 1.85
N ASP A 742 11.41 8.47 2.74
CA ASP A 742 11.37 9.53 3.74
C ASP A 742 10.93 8.95 5.09
N SER A 743 11.84 8.27 5.75
CA SER A 743 11.59 7.62 7.05
C SER A 743 11.22 8.62 8.16
N ASP A 744 11.51 9.92 7.98
CA ASP A 744 11.21 10.95 8.97
C ASP A 744 9.74 11.38 8.93
N LYS A 745 8.96 10.89 7.95
CA LYS A 745 7.52 11.19 7.79
C LYS A 745 6.63 10.00 8.11
N GLU A 746 6.98 9.21 9.10
CA GLU A 746 6.10 8.14 9.57
C GLU A 746 4.76 8.69 10.04
N GLN A 747 3.69 7.98 9.71
CA GLN A 747 2.33 8.27 10.18
C GLN A 747 1.83 7.14 11.04
N ILE A 748 1.16 7.48 12.14
CA ILE A 748 0.52 6.50 13.02
C ILE A 748 -0.94 6.89 13.20
N ILE A 749 -1.83 5.92 13.03
CA ILE A 749 -3.24 6.03 13.39
C ILE A 749 -3.58 4.97 14.42
N SER A 750 -4.59 5.26 15.24
CA SER A 750 -5.06 4.33 16.25
C SER A 750 -6.58 4.35 16.38
N VAL A 751 -7.15 3.23 16.80
CA VAL A 751 -8.54 3.08 17.16
C VAL A 751 -8.65 2.22 18.41
N ASP A 752 -9.49 2.64 19.38
CA ASP A 752 -9.75 1.87 20.59
C ASP A 752 -10.65 0.69 20.24
N VAL A 753 -10.27 -0.50 20.65
CA VAL A 753 -11.04 -1.74 20.43
C VAL A 753 -11.54 -2.24 21.77
N LYS A 754 -12.85 -2.19 21.97
CA LYS A 754 -13.51 -2.72 23.18
C LYS A 754 -14.14 -4.06 22.82
N VAL A 755 -13.64 -5.14 23.44
CA VAL A 755 -14.24 -6.46 23.31
C VAL A 755 -15.19 -6.70 24.49
N THR A 756 -16.49 -6.80 24.17
CA THR A 756 -17.54 -7.03 25.18
C THR A 756 -17.66 -8.52 25.49
N PRO A 757 -17.76 -8.92 26.78
CA PRO A 757 -17.85 -10.33 27.15
C PRO A 757 -19.19 -10.92 26.72
N TYR A 758 -19.24 -12.26 26.64
CA TYR A 758 -20.51 -12.97 26.52
C TYR A 758 -21.48 -12.51 27.62
N PHE A 759 -22.78 -12.39 27.28
CA PHE A 759 -23.79 -11.90 28.22
C PHE A 759 -23.81 -12.68 29.54
N TRP A 760 -23.51 -14.00 29.52
CA TRP A 760 -23.44 -14.83 30.72
C TRP A 760 -22.21 -14.61 31.59
N LYS A 761 -21.15 -13.93 31.07
CA LYS A 761 -19.98 -13.50 31.83
C LYS A 761 -20.16 -12.07 32.38
N SER A 762 -21.23 -11.35 32.02
CA SER A 762 -21.47 -10.01 32.50
C SER A 762 -21.80 -10.00 34.00
N TRP A 763 -21.32 -8.99 34.72
CA TRP A 763 -21.49 -8.88 36.18
C TRP A 763 -22.98 -8.91 36.61
N TRP A 764 -23.88 -8.29 35.82
CA TRP A 764 -25.32 -8.29 36.13
C TRP A 764 -25.94 -9.66 36.00
N PHE A 765 -25.55 -10.46 34.96
CA PHE A 765 -26.06 -11.82 34.77
C PHE A 765 -25.54 -12.76 35.86
N VAL A 766 -24.23 -12.70 36.18
CA VAL A 766 -23.65 -13.48 37.28
C VAL A 766 -24.33 -13.11 38.60
N SER A 767 -24.58 -11.82 38.87
CA SER A 767 -25.34 -11.37 40.04
C SER A 767 -26.74 -11.92 40.06
N LEU A 768 -27.45 -11.93 38.92
CA LEU A 768 -28.81 -12.47 38.80
C LEU A 768 -28.81 -13.98 39.09
N VAL A 769 -27.85 -14.73 38.57
CA VAL A 769 -27.70 -16.17 38.85
C VAL A 769 -27.40 -16.41 40.33
N VAL A 770 -26.53 -15.62 40.93
CA VAL A 770 -26.23 -15.72 42.38
C VAL A 770 -27.49 -15.39 43.23
N ILE A 771 -28.24 -14.33 42.89
CA ILE A 771 -29.49 -13.99 43.56
C ILE A 771 -30.54 -15.10 43.40
N ALA A 772 -30.68 -15.64 42.18
CA ALA A 772 -31.59 -16.76 41.93
C ALA A 772 -31.20 -17.99 42.74
N PHE A 773 -29.89 -18.27 42.84
CA PHE A 773 -29.38 -19.37 43.65
C PHE A 773 -29.62 -19.17 45.13
N ILE A 774 -29.41 -17.97 45.65
CA ILE A 774 -29.75 -17.60 47.05
C ILE A 774 -31.26 -17.76 47.30
N ALA A 775 -32.08 -17.22 46.39
CA ALA A 775 -33.53 -17.37 46.50
C ALA A 775 -33.99 -18.84 46.48
N PHE A 776 -33.36 -19.67 45.65
CA PHE A 776 -33.58 -21.11 45.62
C PHE A 776 -33.20 -21.80 46.94
N LEU A 777 -32.05 -21.44 47.51
CA LEU A 777 -31.62 -21.94 48.82
C LEU A 777 -32.58 -21.55 49.93
N LEU A 778 -33.01 -20.27 49.88
CA LEU A 778 -34.03 -19.78 50.85
C LEU A 778 -35.36 -20.49 50.68
N TYR A 779 -35.79 -20.77 49.44
CA TYR A 779 -37.01 -21.56 49.17
C TYR A 779 -36.88 -22.98 49.72
N ILE A 780 -35.76 -23.66 49.51
CA ILE A 780 -35.52 -24.97 50.07
C ILE A 780 -35.51 -24.93 51.60
N TYR A 781 -34.87 -23.90 52.17
CA TYR A 781 -34.85 -23.72 53.62
C TYR A 781 -36.24 -23.50 54.22
N THR A 782 -37.02 -22.60 53.64
CA THR A 782 -38.39 -22.33 54.08
C THR A 782 -39.30 -23.56 53.91
N SER A 783 -39.21 -24.25 52.76
CA SER A 783 -39.98 -25.50 52.52
C SER A 783 -39.58 -26.64 53.50
N ARG A 784 -38.32 -26.73 53.88
CA ARG A 784 -37.88 -27.69 54.93
C ARG A 784 -38.41 -27.26 56.30
N LEU A 785 -38.41 -25.96 56.62
CA LEU A 785 -38.98 -25.44 57.88
C LEU A 785 -40.48 -25.70 57.97
N GLU A 786 -41.22 -25.53 56.88
CA GLU A 786 -42.67 -25.81 56.84
C GLU A 786 -42.92 -27.32 57.05
N LYS A 787 -42.18 -28.19 56.39
CA LYS A 787 -42.30 -29.64 56.59
C LYS A 787 -41.87 -30.09 57.99
N MET A 788 -40.95 -29.42 58.62
CA MET A 788 -40.56 -29.69 60.02
C MET A 788 -41.72 -29.23 60.97
N ARG A 789 -42.30 -28.01 60.74
CA ARG A 789 -43.44 -27.54 61.49
C ARG A 789 -44.66 -28.42 61.32
N GLU A 790 -44.97 -28.89 60.12
CA GLU A 790 -46.05 -29.86 59.89
C GLU A 790 -45.79 -31.14 60.63
N ARG A 791 -44.59 -31.68 60.67
CA ARG A 791 -44.24 -32.88 61.46
C ARG A 791 -44.35 -32.64 62.98
N GLU A 792 -43.89 -31.49 63.49
CA GLU A 792 -44.03 -31.14 64.89
C GLU A 792 -45.52 -31.00 65.34
N VAL A 793 -46.30 -30.40 64.44
CA VAL A 793 -47.78 -30.30 64.69
C VAL A 793 -48.42 -31.69 64.65
N GLU A 794 -48.02 -32.56 63.69
CA GLU A 794 -48.59 -33.92 63.58
C GLU A 794 -48.17 -34.80 64.78
N GLU A 795 -46.95 -34.66 65.24
CA GLU A 795 -46.45 -35.35 66.43
C GLU A 795 -47.14 -34.85 67.73
N LEU A 796 -47.57 -33.58 67.76
CA LEU A 796 -48.33 -32.98 68.85
C LEU A 796 -49.76 -33.49 68.86
N TYR A 797 -50.39 -33.59 67.71
CA TYR A 797 -51.81 -33.92 67.61
C TYR A 797 -52.12 -35.41 67.72
N ARG A 798 -51.20 -36.33 67.21
CA ARG A 798 -51.42 -37.77 67.29
C ARG A 798 -51.62 -38.30 68.72
N PRO A 799 -50.78 -37.92 69.72
CA PRO A 799 -51.02 -38.41 71.10
C PRO A 799 -52.24 -37.85 71.70
N ILE A 800 -52.68 -36.66 71.36
CA ILE A 800 -53.89 -36.02 71.86
C ILE A 800 -55.10 -36.63 71.22
N GLU A 801 -55.12 -36.91 69.94
CA GLU A 801 -56.18 -37.63 69.21
C GLU A 801 -56.34 -39.08 69.69
N ALA A 802 -55.24 -39.74 69.98
CA ALA A 802 -55.28 -41.07 70.55
C ALA A 802 -55.89 -41.02 72.00
N ALA A 803 -55.53 -40.02 72.81
CA ALA A 803 -56.09 -39.89 74.17
C ALA A 803 -57.61 -39.50 74.16
N LEU A 804 -58.01 -38.76 73.07
CA LEU A 804 -59.44 -38.45 72.89
C LEU A 804 -60.36 -39.66 72.48
N LYS A 805 -59.70 -40.63 71.71
CA LYS A 805 -60.46 -41.83 71.28
C LYS A 805 -60.60 -42.88 72.35
N ASP A 806 -59.81 -42.89 73.39
CA ASP A 806 -59.70 -43.97 74.40
C ASP A 806 -60.32 -43.61 75.74
N SER A 807 -61.06 -42.54 75.94
CA SER A 807 -61.58 -42.09 77.27
C SER A 807 -63.03 -41.79 77.29
N ASP A 808 -63.85 -42.66 77.98
CA ASP A 808 -65.27 -42.45 78.24
C ASP A 808 -65.60 -41.54 79.52
N GLU A 809 -64.57 -41.02 80.22
CA GLU A 809 -64.77 -40.22 81.41
C GLU A 809 -64.05 -38.85 81.33
N PRO A 810 -64.75 -37.69 81.43
CA PRO A 810 -64.20 -36.36 81.26
C PRO A 810 -63.05 -35.96 82.21
N GLY A 811 -62.99 -36.44 83.43
CA GLY A 811 -61.96 -36.19 84.44
C GLY A 811 -60.64 -36.88 84.22
N LYS A 812 -60.61 -37.98 83.58
CA LYS A 812 -59.34 -38.70 83.21
C LYS A 812 -58.73 -38.16 81.95
N LEU A 813 -59.48 -37.55 81.04
CA LEU A 813 -59.06 -36.94 79.83
C LEU A 813 -58.16 -35.68 80.09
N GLN A 814 -58.61 -34.87 81.03
CA GLN A 814 -57.91 -33.61 81.34
C GLN A 814 -56.49 -33.90 81.96
N SER A 815 -56.39 -34.86 82.86
CA SER A 815 -55.13 -35.30 83.48
C SER A 815 -54.14 -35.94 82.51
N ARG A 816 -54.69 -36.74 81.50
CA ARG A 816 -53.84 -37.36 80.43
C ARG A 816 -53.32 -36.33 79.45
N ILE A 817 -54.15 -35.38 79.02
CA ILE A 817 -53.78 -34.29 78.15
C ILE A 817 -52.67 -33.43 78.84
N GLN A 818 -52.88 -33.14 80.14
CA GLN A 818 -51.92 -32.39 80.92
C GLN A 818 -50.59 -33.07 81.09
N MET A 819 -50.57 -34.41 81.28
CA MET A 819 -49.37 -35.22 81.34
C MET A 819 -48.67 -35.34 79.95
N ILE A 820 -49.36 -35.38 78.84
CA ILE A 820 -48.75 -35.37 77.47
C ILE A 820 -48.08 -34.02 77.22
N LEU A 821 -48.79 -32.90 77.57
CA LEU A 821 -48.27 -31.55 77.45
C LEU A 821 -47.02 -31.36 78.33
N GLU A 822 -47.01 -31.81 79.58
CA GLU A 822 -45.78 -31.76 80.42
C GLU A 822 -44.63 -32.58 79.93
N ASN A 823 -44.83 -33.77 79.41
CA ASN A 823 -43.84 -34.62 78.87
C ASN A 823 -43.24 -34.02 77.57
N GLN A 824 -44.06 -33.44 76.71
CA GLN A 824 -43.58 -32.67 75.54
C GLN A 824 -42.82 -31.44 75.90
N LYS A 825 -43.18 -30.72 76.90
CA LYS A 825 -42.46 -29.55 77.40
C LYS A 825 -41.05 -29.93 77.88
N ARG A 826 -40.93 -31.07 78.62
CA ARG A 826 -39.68 -31.64 79.06
C ARG A 826 -38.82 -32.09 77.91
N TYR A 827 -39.41 -32.63 76.80
CA TYR A 827 -38.70 -33.06 75.62
C TYR A 827 -38.22 -31.86 74.83
N GLN A 828 -39.02 -30.82 74.69
CA GLN A 828 -38.61 -29.55 74.04
C GLN A 828 -37.46 -28.86 74.79
N ASP A 829 -37.52 -28.84 76.12
CA ASP A 829 -36.44 -28.24 76.97
C ASP A 829 -35.12 -29.05 76.87
N SER A 830 -35.23 -30.36 76.70
CA SER A 830 -34.02 -31.20 76.49
C SER A 830 -33.45 -31.08 75.11
N GLN A 831 -34.32 -30.91 74.08
CA GLN A 831 -33.89 -30.63 72.68
C GLN A 831 -33.23 -29.24 72.61
N LYS A 832 -33.80 -28.21 73.29
CA LYS A 832 -33.14 -26.87 73.31
C LYS A 832 -31.75 -26.91 73.91
N LYS A 833 -31.59 -27.69 75.02
CA LYS A 833 -30.23 -27.88 75.65
C LYS A 833 -29.24 -28.60 74.80
N SER A 834 -29.75 -29.59 73.99
CA SER A 834 -28.87 -30.30 73.02
C SER A 834 -28.45 -29.42 71.88
N ILE A 835 -29.38 -28.57 71.32
CA ILE A 835 -29.09 -27.63 70.23
C ILE A 835 -28.12 -26.51 70.73
N GLU A 836 -28.23 -26.03 71.97
CA GLU A 836 -27.31 -25.08 72.53
C GLU A 836 -25.90 -25.68 72.75
N ALA A 837 -25.82 -26.98 73.14
CA ALA A 837 -24.54 -27.71 73.25
C ALA A 837 -23.87 -27.92 71.89
N ASP A 838 -24.66 -28.31 70.85
CA ASP A 838 -24.16 -28.46 69.49
C ASP A 838 -23.73 -27.10 68.86
N ARG A 839 -24.46 -26.02 69.15
CA ARG A 839 -24.03 -24.67 68.72
C ARG A 839 -22.71 -24.22 69.36
N LYS A 840 -22.47 -24.54 70.63
CA LYS A 840 -21.17 -24.27 71.30
C LYS A 840 -20.05 -25.08 70.69
N GLN A 841 -20.32 -26.32 70.29
CA GLN A 841 -19.30 -27.22 69.72
C GLN A 841 -18.95 -26.85 68.26
N VAL A 842 -19.94 -26.37 67.49
CA VAL A 842 -19.71 -25.84 66.11
C VAL A 842 -18.95 -24.51 66.18
N ALA A 843 -19.28 -23.58 67.10
CA ALA A 843 -18.59 -22.31 67.28
C ALA A 843 -17.13 -22.48 67.69
N GLU A 844 -16.80 -23.57 68.50
CA GLU A 844 -15.41 -23.87 68.85
C GLU A 844 -14.62 -24.54 67.67
N LYS A 845 -15.27 -25.25 66.77
CA LYS A 845 -14.66 -25.83 65.56
C LYS A 845 -14.44 -24.84 64.44
N GLU A 846 -15.25 -23.79 64.34
CA GLU A 846 -15.10 -22.77 63.27
C GLU A 846 -14.13 -21.63 63.56
N ARG A 847 -13.67 -21.48 64.84
CA ARG A 847 -12.63 -20.49 65.17
C ARG A 847 -11.38 -20.58 64.35
N PRO A 848 -10.75 -21.77 64.17
CA PRO A 848 -9.55 -21.88 63.35
C PRO A 848 -9.75 -21.58 61.89
N PHE A 849 -10.96 -21.77 61.32
CA PHE A 849 -11.26 -21.49 59.93
C PHE A 849 -11.43 -20.00 59.68
N MET A 850 -12.10 -19.26 60.57
CA MET A 850 -12.23 -17.81 60.49
C MET A 850 -10.93 -17.09 60.68
N ASP A 851 -10.02 -17.61 61.54
CA ASP A 851 -8.68 -17.06 61.72
C ASP A 851 -7.83 -17.23 60.45
N ILE A 852 -7.93 -18.37 59.74
CA ILE A 852 -7.29 -18.64 58.47
C ILE A 852 -7.87 -17.73 57.37
N VAL A 853 -9.19 -17.50 57.29
CA VAL A 853 -9.82 -16.62 56.34
C VAL A 853 -9.39 -15.17 56.55
N MET A 854 -9.30 -14.72 57.81
CA MET A 854 -8.81 -13.37 58.13
C MET A 854 -7.35 -13.17 57.77
N GLU A 855 -6.50 -14.17 58.01
CA GLU A 855 -5.06 -14.13 57.62
C GLU A 855 -4.87 -14.12 56.08
N VAL A 856 -5.72 -14.82 55.31
CA VAL A 856 -5.72 -14.80 53.85
C VAL A 856 -6.25 -13.46 53.31
N MET A 857 -7.24 -12.86 53.94
CA MET A 857 -7.73 -11.54 53.56
C MET A 857 -6.72 -10.43 53.88
N GLU A 858 -6.07 -10.45 55.02
CA GLU A 858 -5.00 -9.50 55.32
C GLU A 858 -3.80 -9.60 54.36
N LYS A 859 -3.37 -10.83 54.01
CA LYS A 859 -2.27 -11.03 53.06
C LYS A 859 -2.57 -10.54 51.64
N ASN A 860 -3.83 -10.52 51.22
CA ASN A 860 -4.24 -10.05 49.85
C ASN A 860 -4.60 -8.57 49.80
N TYR A 861 -4.74 -7.90 50.96
CA TYR A 861 -5.05 -6.43 50.98
C TYR A 861 -3.78 -5.57 50.93
N ASP A 862 -2.62 -6.12 51.20
CA ASP A 862 -1.32 -5.43 51.10
C ASP A 862 -0.66 -5.53 49.70
N ASN A 863 -1.31 -6.12 48.71
CA ASN A 863 -0.81 -6.30 47.35
C ASN A 863 -1.75 -5.75 46.24
N SER A 864 -2.51 -4.67 46.51
CA SER A 864 -3.31 -3.97 45.49
C SER A 864 -2.88 -2.50 45.37
#